data_7d6eae3f04eaf251d1faaa43eb71de71
#
_entry.id   7d6eae3f04eaf251d1faaa43eb71de71
#
_cell.length_a   1.000
_cell.length_b   1.000
_cell.length_c   1.000
_cell.angle_alpha   90.00
_cell.angle_beta   90.00
_cell.angle_gamma   90.00
#
_symmetry.space_group_name_H-M   'P 1'
#
loop_
_entity.id
_entity.type
_entity.pdbx_description
1 polymer ?
#
loop_
_entity_poly.entity_id
_entity_poly.type
_entity_poly.pdbx_seq_one_letter_code
_entity_poly.pdbx_strand_id
1 'polypeptide(L)'
;MRKSLKCFTVLLIANIITLFAFAQTTTISGNVKNSSTGEVVSAASITVKGSGAGTFTDDKGNFTLTTSQKLPVTLVISSVGFEIQEVTVNNSSEFVQVNFKPSSTLGQEVVIAATRTPSRILESPVSIERVSLAAIRNAPSPSYYDAIGNLKGVDMTTSSFAFRTPSTRGFNGSGNLRFNQLVDGMDNQAPALNFSVGSIIGLTELDVESMELLPGASSALYGSGGMNGTLLINSKSPFKYQGLSFQVKQGVNHIDQYERTIAPYYDWTVRWAKKLSDKFAFKIGAQLVQIQDWQGTDTRDLLRNNVISSLKPGGTRQNDPNYDGVNVFGDEASASMQAFGQAVRAQLLAAGGAPVTGAIDAYLNAGLTPAQIAAQFAGNPGLAPYAQYLPFLIPTSTAANNPYKGLFGAQSVSRTGYDEKYLVNYNAYNLRLSAGLNYMLTDKIEASFLGYFGTGTSVYTGADRYSLKDLKMGQYKLELKSKNWFLRAYTTQENSGNSYTATTSALYVNRAWKSDAAWFQTYTGTYAAARLGLITGVPTSLPDSFYHATARGQADAGRFLPGTPEFNNAFNNAKNTNISAGGAKFADRSNLYHYEGQLNLTDQVKFVEVLLGASARTYSLNSQGTIFADTAGKIKINEYGAYLQLQKKLINEALKLTGSIRYDKNDNFQGQFTPRISALIRIAKDNNIRLSYQTAYRFPSTQDQYINLLTGGANRLIGGLPSFATFFKFGSNPAYTSQSIVDYRASFASTPNPGLLKVATFTTIRPESMQSYEIGYKGLLSKKFLVDVYYYFSKYKDFIGRAAVGRGKSGDPARAPIDLASPFTTDNLSFVVNSPTPVKATGYGFGFEWNVLKEYMLTANAFGDQLKDVPAGLVTFYNTPKFRYNLGLGNSDVYDGWGFNINYRWQDKINWEGTFGSGEVPAYGTLDAMISYKLKSIKSMLKFGATNFTNKYYRTSFGNPQVGGLYYVSFGYNVF
;
A
#
# COMPACT_ATOMS: atom_id res chain seq x y z
N MET A 1 41.30 -26.27 -53.32
CA MET A 1 39.96 -26.09 -52.71
C MET A 1 39.07 -27.32 -52.65
N ARG A 2 39.01 -28.24 -53.65
CA ARG A 2 38.13 -29.42 -53.61
C ARG A 2 38.61 -30.54 -52.60
N LYS A 3 39.86 -30.66 -52.28
CA LYS A 3 40.37 -31.65 -51.31
C LYS A 3 40.19 -31.20 -49.85
N SER A 4 40.33 -29.92 -49.56
CA SER A 4 40.13 -29.36 -48.20
C SER A 4 38.65 -29.37 -47.78
N LEU A 5 37.72 -29.18 -48.74
CA LEU A 5 36.30 -29.23 -48.47
C LEU A 5 35.82 -30.66 -48.13
N LYS A 6 36.40 -31.69 -48.75
CA LYS A 6 36.10 -33.11 -48.41
C LYS A 6 36.63 -33.50 -47.03
N CYS A 7 37.81 -33.02 -46.62
CA CYS A 7 38.32 -33.24 -45.27
C CYS A 7 37.48 -32.52 -44.19
N PHE A 8 36.99 -31.33 -44.49
CA PHE A 8 36.12 -30.58 -43.59
C PHE A 8 34.73 -31.24 -43.43
N THR A 9 34.19 -31.77 -44.51
CA THR A 9 32.90 -32.49 -44.49
C THR A 9 33.02 -33.82 -43.76
N VAL A 10 34.12 -34.54 -43.89
CA VAL A 10 34.38 -35.82 -43.17
C VAL A 10 34.63 -35.55 -41.67
N LEU A 11 35.32 -34.46 -41.33
CA LEU A 11 35.50 -34.01 -39.92
C LEU A 11 34.20 -33.55 -39.31
N LEU A 12 33.33 -32.86 -40.08
CA LEU A 12 32.00 -32.44 -39.61
C LEU A 12 31.05 -33.64 -39.38
N ILE A 13 31.08 -34.65 -40.32
CA ILE A 13 30.30 -35.86 -40.18
C ILE A 13 30.85 -36.77 -39.06
N ALA A 14 32.17 -36.84 -38.86
CA ALA A 14 32.76 -37.55 -37.73
C ALA A 14 32.38 -36.89 -36.36
N ASN A 15 32.33 -35.57 -36.30
CA ASN A 15 31.83 -34.85 -35.09
C ASN A 15 30.32 -35.01 -34.87
N ILE A 16 29.51 -35.18 -35.93
CA ILE A 16 28.06 -35.45 -35.81
C ILE A 16 27.82 -36.89 -35.33
N ILE A 17 28.65 -37.86 -35.76
CA ILE A 17 28.54 -39.26 -35.34
C ILE A 17 28.97 -39.47 -33.87
N THR A 18 29.88 -38.65 -33.34
CA THR A 18 30.25 -38.68 -31.89
C THR A 18 29.19 -38.09 -30.96
N LEU A 19 28.18 -37.35 -31.49
CA LEU A 19 27.06 -36.84 -30.71
C LEU A 19 25.97 -37.88 -30.38
N PHE A 20 26.02 -39.10 -30.94
CA PHE A 20 25.13 -40.22 -30.61
C PHE A 20 25.74 -41.24 -29.65
N ALA A 21 26.61 -40.85 -28.74
CA ALA A 21 26.96 -41.68 -27.60
C ALA A 21 25.72 -41.82 -26.70
N PHE A 22 24.93 -42.86 -26.85
CA PHE A 22 23.87 -43.24 -25.92
C PHE A 22 24.49 -43.48 -24.55
N ALA A 23 24.39 -42.50 -23.66
CA ALA A 23 24.67 -42.73 -22.25
C ALA A 23 23.65 -43.74 -21.73
N GLN A 24 24.10 -44.91 -21.28
CA GLN A 24 23.24 -45.84 -20.57
C GLN A 24 22.62 -45.16 -19.38
N THR A 25 21.33 -44.88 -19.48
CA THR A 25 20.57 -44.29 -18.38
C THR A 25 19.99 -45.39 -17.50
N THR A 26 20.17 -45.24 -16.20
CA THR A 26 19.56 -46.10 -15.17
C THR A 26 18.30 -45.43 -14.66
N THR A 27 17.18 -46.16 -14.66
CA THR A 27 15.90 -45.67 -14.09
C THR A 27 15.67 -46.34 -12.74
N ILE A 28 15.44 -45.52 -11.72
CA ILE A 28 15.18 -45.93 -10.33
C ILE A 28 13.76 -45.47 -9.96
N SER A 29 12.94 -46.39 -9.44
CA SER A 29 11.57 -46.11 -9.02
C SER A 29 11.38 -46.36 -7.54
N GLY A 30 10.48 -45.64 -6.91
CA GLY A 30 10.20 -45.83 -5.47
C GLY A 30 8.95 -45.09 -4.99
N ASN A 31 8.70 -45.22 -3.69
CA ASN A 31 7.59 -44.57 -3.00
C ASN A 31 8.07 -43.96 -1.68
N VAL A 32 7.56 -42.82 -1.33
CA VAL A 32 7.88 -42.12 -0.09
C VAL A 32 6.64 -41.97 0.77
N LYS A 33 6.70 -42.44 2.04
CA LYS A 33 5.62 -42.37 3.03
C LYS A 33 6.11 -41.71 4.31
N ASN A 34 5.21 -41.04 5.04
CA ASN A 34 5.44 -40.55 6.37
C ASN A 34 5.49 -41.73 7.37
N SER A 35 6.58 -41.91 8.08
CA SER A 35 6.78 -43.04 9.02
C SER A 35 5.81 -43.01 10.21
N SER A 36 5.25 -41.86 10.58
CA SER A 36 4.36 -41.69 11.72
C SER A 36 2.88 -41.85 11.36
N THR A 37 2.47 -41.47 10.14
CA THR A 37 1.06 -41.48 9.71
C THR A 37 0.77 -42.53 8.64
N GLY A 38 1.80 -43.11 8.01
CA GLY A 38 1.64 -43.98 6.86
C GLY A 38 1.19 -43.29 5.57
N GLU A 39 0.92 -42.02 5.60
CA GLU A 39 0.49 -41.22 4.45
C GLU A 39 1.62 -41.06 3.45
N VAL A 40 1.26 -40.98 2.18
CA VAL A 40 2.23 -40.70 1.10
C VAL A 40 2.73 -39.26 1.20
N VAL A 41 4.02 -39.05 0.91
CA VAL A 41 4.65 -37.72 0.87
C VAL A 41 4.80 -37.29 -0.58
N SER A 42 3.91 -36.40 -1.01
CA SER A 42 4.01 -35.77 -2.32
C SER A 42 5.06 -34.66 -2.34
N ALA A 43 5.58 -34.37 -3.53
CA ALA A 43 6.56 -33.28 -3.74
C ALA A 43 7.88 -33.44 -2.95
N ALA A 44 8.21 -34.65 -2.47
CA ALA A 44 9.52 -34.92 -1.92
C ALA A 44 10.57 -34.86 -3.02
N SER A 45 11.69 -34.22 -2.78
CA SER A 45 12.83 -34.13 -3.71
C SER A 45 13.71 -35.38 -3.58
N ILE A 46 13.97 -36.03 -4.68
CA ILE A 46 14.90 -37.16 -4.77
C ILE A 46 16.03 -36.76 -5.72
N THR A 47 17.27 -36.70 -5.20
CA THR A 47 18.45 -36.31 -5.98
C THR A 47 19.55 -37.34 -5.82
N VAL A 48 20.35 -37.58 -6.87
CA VAL A 48 21.55 -38.41 -6.77
C VAL A 48 22.67 -37.59 -6.14
N LYS A 49 23.25 -38.10 -5.04
CA LYS A 49 24.32 -37.44 -4.29
C LYS A 49 25.52 -37.15 -5.21
N GLY A 50 25.91 -35.85 -5.24
CA GLY A 50 27.02 -35.40 -6.10
C GLY A 50 26.69 -35.26 -7.60
N SER A 51 25.40 -35.34 -7.98
CA SER A 51 24.91 -35.19 -9.36
C SER A 51 23.81 -34.12 -9.44
N GLY A 52 23.58 -33.59 -10.64
CA GLY A 52 22.41 -32.73 -10.92
C GLY A 52 21.13 -33.51 -11.25
N ALA A 53 21.18 -34.85 -11.30
CA ALA A 53 20.02 -35.69 -11.60
C ALA A 53 19.07 -35.71 -10.38
N GLY A 54 17.78 -35.43 -10.62
CA GLY A 54 16.78 -35.45 -9.56
C GLY A 54 15.37 -35.50 -10.11
N THR A 55 14.42 -35.85 -9.23
CA THR A 55 12.98 -35.91 -9.51
C THR A 55 12.20 -35.54 -8.24
N PHE A 56 10.85 -35.51 -8.33
CA PHE A 56 9.98 -35.33 -7.18
C PHE A 56 8.93 -36.46 -7.12
N THR A 57 8.43 -36.72 -5.91
CA THR A 57 7.29 -37.62 -5.75
C THR A 57 6.01 -37.00 -6.30
N ASP A 58 5.19 -37.84 -6.94
CA ASP A 58 3.83 -37.46 -7.37
C ASP A 58 2.83 -37.39 -6.22
N ASP A 59 1.55 -37.18 -6.53
CA ASP A 59 0.45 -37.10 -5.54
C ASP A 59 0.15 -38.43 -4.82
N LYS A 60 0.72 -39.55 -5.30
CA LYS A 60 0.66 -40.87 -4.66
C LYS A 60 1.96 -41.25 -3.94
N GLY A 61 2.91 -40.29 -3.85
CA GLY A 61 4.22 -40.49 -3.23
C GLY A 61 5.20 -41.28 -4.07
N ASN A 62 4.88 -41.64 -5.32
CA ASN A 62 5.77 -42.40 -6.20
C ASN A 62 6.75 -41.45 -6.90
N PHE A 63 7.96 -41.97 -7.17
CA PHE A 63 8.95 -41.27 -8.00
C PHE A 63 9.57 -42.21 -9.03
N THR A 64 10.01 -41.63 -10.12
CA THR A 64 10.87 -42.25 -11.12
C THR A 64 12.01 -41.28 -11.42
N LEU A 65 13.24 -41.75 -11.23
CA LEU A 65 14.46 -40.98 -11.41
C LEU A 65 15.31 -41.64 -12.48
N THR A 66 15.66 -40.92 -13.54
CA THR A 66 16.57 -41.35 -14.56
C THR A 66 17.94 -40.70 -14.37
N THR A 67 19.00 -41.46 -14.30
CA THR A 67 20.37 -40.95 -14.12
C THR A 67 21.36 -41.64 -15.06
N SER A 68 22.38 -40.93 -15.49
CA SER A 68 23.52 -41.50 -16.26
C SER A 68 24.64 -42.03 -15.36
N GLN A 69 24.50 -41.96 -14.03
CA GLN A 69 25.48 -42.51 -13.11
C GLN A 69 25.34 -44.03 -13.00
N LYS A 70 26.50 -44.72 -12.91
CA LYS A 70 26.56 -46.14 -12.67
C LYS A 70 26.22 -46.46 -11.23
N LEU A 71 25.47 -47.54 -11.03
CA LEU A 71 25.18 -48.08 -9.68
C LEU A 71 26.46 -48.64 -9.03
N PRO A 72 26.57 -48.53 -7.70
CA PRO A 72 25.61 -48.04 -6.75
C PRO A 72 25.55 -46.52 -6.70
N VAL A 73 24.35 -45.95 -6.52
CA VAL A 73 24.13 -44.52 -6.34
C VAL A 73 23.46 -44.27 -5.00
N THR A 74 23.83 -43.18 -4.32
CA THR A 74 23.16 -42.74 -3.11
C THR A 74 22.11 -41.68 -3.48
N LEU A 75 20.84 -41.95 -3.19
CA LEU A 75 19.75 -41.00 -3.32
C LEU A 75 19.69 -40.16 -2.03
N VAL A 76 19.64 -38.86 -2.18
CA VAL A 76 19.33 -37.90 -1.11
C VAL A 76 17.87 -37.52 -1.27
N ILE A 77 17.06 -37.90 -0.26
CA ILE A 77 15.62 -37.65 -0.28
C ILE A 77 15.32 -36.56 0.78
N SER A 78 14.63 -35.51 0.37
CA SER A 78 14.32 -34.37 1.23
C SER A 78 12.91 -33.82 0.95
N SER A 79 12.21 -33.39 2.01
CA SER A 79 10.95 -32.67 1.92
C SER A 79 10.80 -31.75 3.13
N VAL A 80 10.04 -30.69 2.98
CA VAL A 80 9.74 -29.76 4.09
C VAL A 80 8.96 -30.50 5.17
N GLY A 81 9.42 -30.41 6.43
CA GLY A 81 8.80 -31.09 7.56
C GLY A 81 9.29 -32.51 7.79
N PHE A 82 10.33 -32.97 7.08
CA PHE A 82 10.92 -34.30 7.23
C PHE A 82 12.44 -34.24 7.38
N GLU A 83 13.01 -35.26 8.05
CA GLU A 83 14.47 -35.42 8.13
C GLU A 83 15.00 -35.88 6.76
N ILE A 84 16.13 -35.26 6.33
CA ILE A 84 16.80 -35.69 5.10
C ILE A 84 17.26 -37.15 5.28
N GLN A 85 16.95 -38.00 4.31
CA GLN A 85 17.38 -39.40 4.30
C GLN A 85 18.25 -39.66 3.09
N GLU A 86 19.26 -40.55 3.30
CA GLU A 86 20.12 -41.06 2.25
C GLU A 86 19.86 -42.57 2.08
N VAL A 87 19.59 -42.97 0.86
CA VAL A 87 19.33 -44.37 0.51
C VAL A 87 20.27 -44.78 -0.63
N THR A 88 21.08 -45.84 -0.41
CA THR A 88 21.93 -46.35 -1.44
C THR A 88 21.19 -47.40 -2.28
N VAL A 89 21.15 -47.20 -3.57
CA VAL A 89 20.53 -48.13 -4.54
C VAL A 89 21.62 -48.87 -5.27
N ASN A 90 21.59 -50.20 -5.12
CA ASN A 90 22.60 -51.06 -5.70
C ASN A 90 22.16 -51.67 -7.04
N ASN A 91 20.84 -51.79 -7.25
CA ASN A 91 20.26 -52.37 -8.45
C ASN A 91 19.10 -51.54 -9.01
N SER A 92 19.00 -51.40 -10.31
CA SER A 92 17.94 -50.61 -10.96
C SER A 92 16.54 -51.23 -10.87
N SER A 93 16.47 -52.53 -10.60
CA SER A 93 15.20 -53.28 -10.40
C SER A 93 14.67 -53.16 -8.96
N GLU A 94 15.42 -52.58 -8.05
CA GLU A 94 15.03 -52.34 -6.67
C GLU A 94 13.98 -51.24 -6.59
N PHE A 95 12.79 -51.58 -6.04
CA PHE A 95 11.79 -50.55 -5.75
C PHE A 95 12.08 -49.88 -4.37
N VAL A 96 12.48 -48.62 -4.40
CA VAL A 96 12.96 -47.91 -3.22
C VAL A 96 11.79 -47.45 -2.36
N GLN A 97 11.60 -48.04 -1.19
CA GLN A 97 10.64 -47.60 -0.20
C GLN A 97 11.29 -46.70 0.84
N VAL A 98 10.79 -45.51 1.03
CA VAL A 98 11.30 -44.53 1.99
C VAL A 98 10.22 -44.19 3.02
N ASN A 99 10.51 -44.51 4.28
CA ASN A 99 9.66 -44.06 5.40
C ASN A 99 10.25 -42.79 6.00
N PHE A 100 9.75 -41.64 5.58
CA PHE A 100 10.20 -40.34 6.01
C PHE A 100 9.84 -40.09 7.48
N LYS A 101 10.84 -39.79 8.27
CA LYS A 101 10.63 -39.33 9.64
C LYS A 101 10.24 -37.88 9.64
N PRO A 102 9.09 -37.51 10.24
CA PRO A 102 8.78 -36.09 10.41
C PRO A 102 9.90 -35.39 11.17
N SER A 103 10.32 -34.26 10.67
CA SER A 103 11.28 -33.40 11.35
C SER A 103 10.51 -32.31 12.09
N SER A 104 10.57 -32.34 13.40
CA SER A 104 10.12 -31.22 14.25
C SER A 104 11.22 -30.16 14.43
N THR A 105 12.29 -30.20 13.62
CA THR A 105 13.45 -29.34 13.82
C THR A 105 13.20 -27.95 13.24
N LEU A 106 12.97 -26.99 14.13
CA LEU A 106 12.88 -25.56 13.81
C LEU A 106 14.17 -25.03 13.15
N GLY A 107 14.07 -23.98 12.38
CA GLY A 107 15.23 -23.25 11.84
C GLY A 107 15.97 -23.94 10.68
N GLN A 108 15.45 -25.03 10.12
CA GLN A 108 16.04 -25.73 8.99
C GLN A 108 15.54 -25.20 7.63
N GLU A 109 14.58 -24.30 7.64
CA GLU A 109 14.00 -23.72 6.43
C GLU A 109 15.06 -23.05 5.58
N VAL A 110 14.96 -23.25 4.27
CA VAL A 110 15.81 -22.58 3.28
C VAL A 110 15.15 -21.29 2.85
N VAL A 111 15.93 -20.21 2.82
CA VAL A 111 15.52 -18.86 2.40
C VAL A 111 16.46 -18.36 1.30
N ILE A 112 15.94 -17.51 0.42
CA ILE A 112 16.66 -16.96 -0.73
C ILE A 112 16.77 -15.43 -0.62
N ALA A 113 15.81 -14.78 0.02
CA ALA A 113 15.68 -13.34 0.02
C ALA A 113 16.92 -12.58 0.54
N ALA A 114 17.61 -13.12 1.55
CA ALA A 114 18.71 -12.43 2.22
C ALA A 114 19.97 -12.26 1.36
N THR A 115 20.24 -13.21 0.45
CA THR A 115 21.49 -13.28 -0.33
C THR A 115 21.25 -13.58 -1.81
N ARG A 116 20.00 -13.70 -2.26
CA ARG A 116 19.61 -14.21 -3.59
C ARG A 116 20.17 -15.59 -3.95
N THR A 117 20.68 -16.30 -2.95
CA THR A 117 21.14 -17.68 -3.02
C THR A 117 20.54 -18.49 -1.89
N PRO A 118 20.21 -19.79 -2.10
CA PRO A 118 19.63 -20.61 -1.05
C PRO A 118 20.55 -20.74 0.16
N SER A 119 20.02 -20.49 1.36
CA SER A 119 20.73 -20.68 2.63
C SER A 119 19.75 -21.05 3.74
N ARG A 120 20.22 -21.71 4.80
CA ARG A 120 19.38 -21.98 5.98
C ARG A 120 19.00 -20.66 6.65
N ILE A 121 17.77 -20.53 7.16
CA ILE A 121 17.30 -19.33 7.85
C ILE A 121 18.17 -18.97 9.06
N LEU A 122 18.74 -19.98 9.75
CA LEU A 122 19.71 -19.79 10.85
C LEU A 122 21.01 -19.13 10.38
N GLU A 123 21.41 -19.32 9.13
CA GLU A 123 22.65 -18.81 8.54
C GLU A 123 22.44 -17.54 7.73
N SER A 124 21.27 -16.90 7.87
CA SER A 124 21.00 -15.62 7.22
C SER A 124 21.88 -14.51 7.83
N PRO A 125 22.60 -13.73 7.01
CA PRO A 125 23.45 -12.66 7.50
C PRO A 125 22.68 -11.40 7.93
N VAL A 126 21.38 -11.37 7.74
CA VAL A 126 20.44 -10.30 8.13
C VAL A 126 19.17 -10.90 8.71
N SER A 127 18.34 -10.05 9.36
CA SER A 127 17.00 -10.44 9.80
C SER A 127 16.17 -10.92 8.62
N ILE A 128 15.51 -12.05 8.78
CA ILE A 128 14.57 -12.62 7.81
C ILE A 128 13.46 -13.37 8.53
N GLU A 129 12.23 -13.14 8.09
CA GLU A 129 11.05 -13.88 8.54
C GLU A 129 10.53 -14.72 7.37
N ARG A 130 9.92 -15.87 7.68
CA ARG A 130 9.37 -16.77 6.66
C ARG A 130 8.00 -17.29 7.09
N VAL A 131 7.06 -17.31 6.15
CA VAL A 131 5.80 -18.04 6.29
C VAL A 131 5.86 -19.25 5.38
N SER A 132 5.90 -20.42 5.97
CA SER A 132 5.93 -21.70 5.23
C SER A 132 4.53 -22.09 4.74
N LEU A 133 4.47 -23.06 3.81
CA LEU A 133 3.21 -23.63 3.34
C LEU A 133 2.37 -24.18 4.52
N ALA A 134 3.01 -24.81 5.50
CA ALA A 134 2.33 -25.33 6.68
C ALA A 134 1.76 -24.20 7.56
N ALA A 135 2.49 -23.10 7.72
CA ALA A 135 2.01 -21.92 8.45
C ALA A 135 0.82 -21.25 7.73
N ILE A 136 0.85 -21.12 6.39
CA ILE A 136 -0.28 -20.63 5.59
C ILE A 136 -1.51 -21.51 5.80
N ARG A 137 -1.33 -22.82 5.65
CA ARG A 137 -2.42 -23.79 5.81
C ARG A 137 -3.06 -23.77 7.18
N ASN A 138 -2.25 -23.64 8.24
CA ASN A 138 -2.70 -23.67 9.62
C ASN A 138 -3.05 -22.27 10.18
N ALA A 139 -3.01 -21.20 9.38
CA ALA A 139 -3.41 -19.87 9.81
C ALA A 139 -4.93 -19.80 10.04
N PRO A 140 -5.38 -19.17 11.15
CA PRO A 140 -6.81 -18.90 11.37
C PRO A 140 -7.38 -17.83 10.45
N SER A 141 -6.52 -17.09 9.77
CA SER A 141 -6.90 -16.00 8.87
C SER A 141 -7.63 -16.50 7.61
N PRO A 142 -8.61 -15.77 7.08
CA PRO A 142 -9.31 -16.14 5.86
C PRO A 142 -8.42 -16.02 4.60
N SER A 143 -7.36 -15.22 4.64
CA SER A 143 -6.40 -15.02 3.56
C SER A 143 -4.97 -15.33 4.00
N TYR A 144 -4.19 -15.97 3.12
CA TYR A 144 -2.76 -16.19 3.34
C TYR A 144 -1.97 -14.90 3.56
N TYR A 145 -2.46 -13.80 2.95
CA TYR A 145 -1.81 -12.50 3.03
C TYR A 145 -1.90 -11.91 4.45
N ASP A 146 -2.96 -12.22 5.19
CA ASP A 146 -3.15 -11.77 6.57
C ASP A 146 -2.16 -12.41 7.54
N ALA A 147 -1.67 -13.61 7.23
CA ALA A 147 -0.67 -14.32 8.03
C ALA A 147 0.65 -13.52 8.15
N ILE A 148 0.93 -12.61 7.21
CA ILE A 148 2.09 -11.70 7.25
C ILE A 148 2.03 -10.81 8.50
N GLY A 149 0.85 -10.39 8.93
CA GLY A 149 0.66 -9.56 10.13
C GLY A 149 1.03 -10.23 11.46
N ASN A 150 1.25 -11.55 11.46
CA ASN A 150 1.72 -12.28 12.63
C ASN A 150 3.26 -12.37 12.73
N LEU A 151 3.97 -11.91 11.66
CA LEU A 151 5.44 -11.92 11.64
C LEU A 151 5.99 -10.81 12.56
N LYS A 152 7.17 -11.06 13.10
CA LYS A 152 7.90 -10.09 13.92
C LYS A 152 8.29 -8.86 13.11
N GLY A 153 8.03 -7.67 13.65
CA GLY A 153 8.39 -6.40 13.01
C GLY A 153 7.45 -5.96 11.89
N VAL A 154 6.26 -6.56 11.74
CA VAL A 154 5.28 -6.20 10.71
C VAL A 154 4.15 -5.37 11.28
N ASP A 155 3.87 -4.24 10.64
CA ASP A 155 2.63 -3.47 10.75
C ASP A 155 1.71 -3.80 9.56
N MET A 156 0.40 -3.83 9.80
CA MET A 156 -0.59 -4.07 8.75
C MET A 156 -1.63 -2.96 8.74
N THR A 157 -1.67 -2.18 7.67
CA THR A 157 -2.76 -1.21 7.44
C THR A 157 -3.89 -1.85 6.64
N THR A 158 -5.12 -1.73 7.13
CA THR A 158 -6.33 -2.25 6.49
C THR A 158 -7.20 -1.08 6.04
N SER A 159 -7.23 -0.78 4.74
CA SER A 159 -8.15 0.21 4.15
C SER A 159 -9.52 -0.41 3.83
N SER A 160 -9.53 -1.69 3.53
CA SER A 160 -10.69 -2.53 3.23
C SER A 160 -10.29 -3.99 3.34
N PHE A 161 -11.24 -4.90 3.19
CA PHE A 161 -10.96 -6.36 3.22
C PHE A 161 -9.91 -6.77 2.17
N ALA A 162 -10.04 -6.28 0.95
CA ALA A 162 -9.15 -6.64 -0.16
C ALA A 162 -7.88 -5.76 -0.25
N PHE A 163 -7.85 -4.63 0.46
CA PHE A 163 -6.73 -3.67 0.38
C PHE A 163 -6.02 -3.55 1.72
N ARG A 164 -5.03 -4.42 1.91
CA ARG A 164 -4.18 -4.50 3.10
C ARG A 164 -2.73 -4.30 2.70
N THR A 165 -2.02 -3.48 3.47
CA THR A 165 -0.64 -3.09 3.18
C THR A 165 0.27 -3.43 4.34
N PRO A 166 1.26 -4.34 4.17
CA PRO A 166 2.29 -4.59 5.16
C PRO A 166 3.36 -3.51 5.14
N SER A 167 3.97 -3.29 6.29
CA SER A 167 5.08 -2.39 6.49
C SER A 167 6.02 -2.96 7.55
N THR A 168 7.29 -2.58 7.54
CA THR A 168 8.25 -2.89 8.59
C THR A 168 9.07 -1.66 8.96
N ARG A 169 9.53 -1.60 10.20
CA ARG A 169 10.40 -0.52 10.72
C ARG A 169 9.79 0.88 10.58
N GLY A 170 8.47 1.00 10.77
CA GLY A 170 7.75 2.26 10.69
C GLY A 170 7.30 2.63 9.26
N PHE A 171 6.81 3.87 9.08
CA PHE A 171 6.24 4.39 7.83
C PHE A 171 5.03 3.59 7.32
N ASN A 172 4.22 3.13 8.27
CA ASN A 172 3.00 2.41 7.99
C ASN A 172 1.97 3.30 7.29
N GLY A 173 1.32 2.79 6.26
CA GLY A 173 0.36 3.54 5.46
C GLY A 173 -0.30 2.69 4.39
N SER A 174 -1.40 3.18 3.82
CA SER A 174 -2.12 2.47 2.76
C SER A 174 -1.31 2.37 1.46
N GLY A 175 -0.38 3.30 1.20
CA GLY A 175 0.54 3.31 0.06
C GLY A 175 1.99 3.36 0.52
N ASN A 176 2.63 2.20 0.75
CA ASN A 176 3.98 2.15 1.27
C ASN A 176 5.02 2.21 0.16
N LEU A 177 5.62 3.40 -0.03
CA LEU A 177 6.66 3.67 -1.04
C LEU A 177 8.07 3.22 -0.62
N ARG A 178 8.25 2.69 0.59
CA ARG A 178 9.54 2.24 1.14
C ARG A 178 9.63 0.73 1.33
N PHE A 179 8.62 0.01 0.81
CA PHE A 179 8.47 -1.42 0.96
C PHE A 179 8.20 -2.08 -0.39
N ASN A 180 9.05 -3.02 -0.80
CA ASN A 180 8.90 -3.77 -2.04
C ASN A 180 8.13 -5.07 -1.80
N GLN A 181 7.26 -5.44 -2.74
CA GLN A 181 6.61 -6.75 -2.77
C GLN A 181 6.84 -7.41 -4.13
N LEU A 182 7.46 -8.57 -4.13
CA LEU A 182 7.77 -9.33 -5.33
C LEU A 182 6.99 -10.65 -5.35
N VAL A 183 6.28 -10.92 -6.43
CA VAL A 183 5.58 -12.19 -6.67
C VAL A 183 6.29 -12.92 -7.81
N ASP A 184 6.90 -14.06 -7.53
CA ASP A 184 7.77 -14.79 -8.47
C ASP A 184 8.82 -13.89 -9.15
N GLY A 185 9.36 -12.93 -8.39
CA GLY A 185 10.35 -11.97 -8.83
C GLY A 185 9.80 -10.81 -9.67
N MET A 186 8.49 -10.72 -9.90
CA MET A 186 7.82 -9.56 -10.50
C MET A 186 7.42 -8.58 -9.40
N ASP A 187 7.68 -7.30 -9.62
CA ASP A 187 7.25 -6.23 -8.73
C ASP A 187 5.72 -6.09 -8.74
N ASN A 188 5.09 -6.28 -7.58
CA ASN A 188 3.63 -6.25 -7.41
C ASN A 188 3.08 -4.81 -7.25
N GLN A 189 3.79 -3.85 -7.78
CA GLN A 189 3.46 -2.44 -7.72
C GLN A 189 2.56 -2.04 -8.89
N ALA A 190 1.51 -1.27 -8.61
CA ALA A 190 0.74 -0.60 -9.64
C ALA A 190 1.56 0.57 -10.21
N PRO A 191 1.84 0.61 -11.53
CA PRO A 191 2.76 1.60 -12.10
C PRO A 191 2.40 3.07 -11.85
N ALA A 192 1.10 3.42 -11.84
CA ALA A 192 0.65 4.77 -11.56
C ALA A 192 0.62 5.09 -10.06
N LEU A 193 0.17 4.16 -9.23
CA LEU A 193 0.13 4.32 -7.78
C LEU A 193 1.53 4.28 -7.18
N ASN A 194 2.45 3.53 -7.81
CA ASN A 194 3.85 3.35 -7.44
C ASN A 194 4.04 2.71 -6.05
N PHE A 195 3.06 1.92 -5.61
CA PHE A 195 3.15 1.06 -4.43
C PHE A 195 2.40 -0.25 -4.66
N SER A 196 2.66 -1.24 -3.82
CA SER A 196 2.06 -2.57 -3.91
C SER A 196 0.57 -2.54 -3.57
N VAL A 197 -0.24 -3.18 -4.40
CA VAL A 197 -1.70 -3.24 -4.23
C VAL A 197 -2.16 -4.46 -3.42
N GLY A 198 -1.30 -4.96 -2.54
CA GLY A 198 -1.61 -6.06 -1.64
C GLY A 198 -1.91 -7.36 -2.38
N SER A 199 -3.07 -7.96 -2.10
CA SER A 199 -3.50 -9.23 -2.68
C SER A 199 -4.50 -9.09 -3.83
N ILE A 200 -4.68 -7.89 -4.40
CA ILE A 200 -5.62 -7.69 -5.52
C ILE A 200 -5.16 -8.45 -6.76
N ILE A 201 -3.87 -8.53 -7.00
CA ILE A 201 -3.25 -9.32 -8.05
C ILE A 201 -2.20 -10.28 -7.45
N GLY A 202 -1.83 -11.30 -8.18
CA GLY A 202 -0.79 -12.27 -7.83
C GLY A 202 -1.33 -13.67 -7.61
N LEU A 203 -0.73 -14.41 -6.68
CA LEU A 203 -1.03 -15.81 -6.46
C LEU A 203 -2.39 -16.03 -5.80
N THR A 204 -3.05 -17.10 -6.20
CA THR A 204 -4.13 -17.69 -5.42
C THR A 204 -3.54 -18.39 -4.18
N GLU A 205 -4.31 -18.50 -3.09
CA GLU A 205 -3.84 -19.11 -1.84
C GLU A 205 -3.26 -20.51 -2.04
N LEU A 206 -3.88 -21.34 -2.89
CA LEU A 206 -3.45 -22.70 -3.15
C LEU A 206 -2.15 -22.80 -3.95
N ASP A 207 -1.72 -21.72 -4.64
CA ASP A 207 -0.49 -21.71 -5.43
C ASP A 207 0.71 -21.09 -4.70
N VAL A 208 0.54 -20.55 -3.47
CA VAL A 208 1.66 -20.02 -2.67
C VAL A 208 2.47 -21.18 -2.09
N GLU A 209 3.80 -21.21 -2.32
CA GLU A 209 4.75 -22.15 -1.70
C GLU A 209 5.37 -21.56 -0.43
N SER A 210 5.79 -20.29 -0.48
CA SER A 210 6.40 -19.60 0.67
C SER A 210 6.31 -18.09 0.54
N MET A 211 6.38 -17.41 1.66
CA MET A 211 6.62 -15.97 1.74
C MET A 211 7.86 -15.72 2.58
N GLU A 212 8.74 -14.85 2.10
CA GLU A 212 9.98 -14.46 2.77
C GLU A 212 10.00 -12.94 2.92
N LEU A 213 10.21 -12.46 4.13
CA LEU A 213 10.23 -11.04 4.45
C LEU A 213 11.62 -10.64 4.98
N LEU A 214 12.22 -9.68 4.29
CA LEU A 214 13.41 -8.96 4.74
C LEU A 214 12.97 -7.64 5.39
N PRO A 215 12.94 -7.50 6.71
CA PRO A 215 12.67 -6.22 7.35
C PRO A 215 13.87 -5.28 7.23
N GLY A 216 13.63 -4.03 6.82
CA GLY A 216 14.68 -3.00 6.69
C GLY A 216 15.37 -2.94 5.35
N ALA A 217 16.60 -2.42 5.33
CA ALA A 217 17.34 -2.11 4.11
C ALA A 217 17.65 -3.33 3.26
N SER A 218 17.17 -3.34 2.02
CA SER A 218 17.38 -4.42 1.04
C SER A 218 17.78 -3.90 -0.35
N SER A 219 17.95 -2.57 -0.52
CA SER A 219 18.21 -1.94 -1.82
C SER A 219 19.46 -2.45 -2.51
N ALA A 220 20.51 -2.88 -1.77
CA ALA A 220 21.73 -3.44 -2.34
C ALA A 220 21.50 -4.68 -3.22
N LEU A 221 20.37 -5.38 -3.08
CA LEU A 221 19.99 -6.53 -3.90
C LEU A 221 18.73 -6.29 -4.73
N TYR A 222 17.77 -5.51 -4.20
CA TYR A 222 16.44 -5.35 -4.79
C TYR A 222 16.18 -3.97 -5.41
N GLY A 223 17.16 -3.04 -5.29
CA GLY A 223 17.10 -1.71 -5.90
C GLY A 223 16.23 -0.73 -5.13
N SER A 224 15.78 0.31 -5.83
CA SER A 224 14.97 1.40 -5.29
C SER A 224 13.70 0.89 -4.59
N GLY A 225 13.31 1.54 -3.49
CA GLY A 225 12.10 1.21 -2.70
C GLY A 225 12.30 0.16 -1.60
N GLY A 226 13.38 -0.65 -1.63
CA GLY A 226 13.72 -1.60 -0.57
C GLY A 226 14.37 -0.95 0.65
N MET A 227 13.79 0.13 1.18
CA MET A 227 14.34 0.86 2.33
C MET A 227 13.93 0.23 3.66
N ASN A 228 12.64 -0.02 3.82
CA ASN A 228 12.07 -0.52 5.07
C ASN A 228 11.69 -2.00 5.02
N GLY A 229 11.70 -2.60 3.86
CA GLY A 229 11.48 -4.05 3.72
C GLY A 229 11.28 -4.52 2.30
N THR A 230 11.42 -5.83 2.11
CA THR A 230 11.09 -6.52 0.87
C THR A 230 10.41 -7.84 1.20
N LEU A 231 9.22 -8.04 0.65
CA LEU A 231 8.45 -9.29 0.73
C LEU A 231 8.57 -10.04 -0.59
N LEU A 232 8.98 -11.30 -0.52
CA LEU A 232 9.00 -12.21 -1.66
C LEU A 232 7.92 -13.26 -1.46
N ILE A 233 7.07 -13.45 -2.46
CA ILE A 233 6.03 -14.47 -2.50
C ILE A 233 6.33 -15.40 -3.67
N ASN A 234 6.54 -16.67 -3.39
CA ASN A 234 6.94 -17.68 -4.37
C ASN A 234 5.80 -18.67 -4.63
N SER A 235 5.59 -18.99 -5.90
CA SER A 235 4.56 -19.93 -6.30
C SER A 235 5.06 -21.38 -6.34
N LYS A 236 4.13 -22.31 -6.19
CA LYS A 236 4.37 -23.75 -6.33
C LYS A 236 4.80 -24.12 -7.75
N SER A 237 5.89 -24.86 -7.88
CA SER A 237 6.32 -25.42 -9.17
C SER A 237 5.34 -26.49 -9.67
N PRO A 238 4.90 -26.48 -10.94
CA PRO A 238 4.02 -27.52 -11.48
C PRO A 238 4.70 -28.87 -11.66
N PHE A 239 6.04 -28.92 -11.75
CA PHE A 239 6.78 -30.17 -11.73
C PHE A 239 6.76 -30.86 -10.38
N LYS A 240 6.77 -30.05 -9.29
CA LYS A 240 6.83 -30.52 -7.92
C LYS A 240 5.44 -30.76 -7.31
N TYR A 241 4.52 -29.82 -7.47
CA TYR A 241 3.18 -29.84 -6.85
C TYR A 241 2.13 -30.08 -7.94
N GLN A 242 1.77 -31.33 -8.15
CA GLN A 242 0.82 -31.76 -9.16
C GLN A 242 -0.57 -32.03 -8.57
N GLY A 243 -1.56 -32.20 -9.45
CA GLY A 243 -2.92 -32.55 -9.12
C GLY A 243 -3.88 -31.37 -9.09
N LEU A 244 -5.15 -31.67 -8.86
CA LEU A 244 -6.23 -30.71 -8.62
C LEU A 244 -6.30 -30.43 -7.13
N SER A 245 -6.37 -29.16 -6.77
CA SER A 245 -6.66 -28.69 -5.41
C SER A 245 -7.77 -27.65 -5.50
N PHE A 246 -8.71 -27.67 -4.57
CA PHE A 246 -9.70 -26.60 -4.44
C PHE A 246 -10.04 -26.34 -2.97
N GLN A 247 -10.50 -25.12 -2.71
CA GLN A 247 -10.95 -24.69 -1.40
C GLN A 247 -12.17 -23.80 -1.53
N VAL A 248 -13.20 -24.09 -0.74
CA VAL A 248 -14.41 -23.31 -0.63
C VAL A 248 -14.50 -22.80 0.79
N LYS A 249 -14.44 -21.47 0.97
CA LYS A 249 -14.71 -20.82 2.25
C LYS A 249 -16.00 -20.03 2.14
N GLN A 250 -16.87 -20.20 3.13
CA GLN A 250 -18.09 -19.44 3.30
C GLN A 250 -18.19 -18.94 4.71
N GLY A 251 -18.69 -17.73 4.88
CA GLY A 251 -18.74 -17.11 6.19
C GLY A 251 -19.69 -15.93 6.27
N VAL A 252 -19.61 -15.24 7.40
CA VAL A 252 -20.41 -14.06 7.69
C VAL A 252 -19.59 -13.00 8.42
N ASN A 253 -19.89 -11.73 8.15
CA ASN A 253 -19.43 -10.58 8.92
C ASN A 253 -20.62 -9.72 9.36
N HIS A 254 -20.40 -8.63 10.10
CA HIS A 254 -21.42 -7.73 10.66
C HIS A 254 -22.47 -8.45 11.53
N ILE A 255 -22.04 -9.42 12.35
CA ILE A 255 -22.93 -10.29 13.15
C ILE A 255 -23.73 -9.53 14.20
N ASP A 256 -23.25 -8.39 14.69
CA ASP A 256 -23.93 -7.52 15.65
C ASP A 256 -24.82 -6.45 15.00
N GLN A 257 -24.82 -6.36 13.68
CA GLN A 257 -25.57 -5.41 12.87
C GLN A 257 -25.32 -3.92 13.22
N TYR A 258 -24.14 -3.62 13.79
CA TYR A 258 -23.80 -2.27 14.24
C TYR A 258 -23.73 -1.26 13.08
N GLU A 259 -23.06 -1.61 11.98
CA GLU A 259 -22.92 -0.73 10.80
C GLU A 259 -23.93 -1.06 9.70
N ARG A 260 -24.23 -2.33 9.54
CA ARG A 260 -25.13 -2.86 8.51
C ARG A 260 -25.61 -4.27 8.89
N THR A 261 -26.57 -4.80 8.13
CA THR A 261 -27.10 -6.16 8.33
C THR A 261 -26.02 -7.22 8.14
N ILE A 262 -26.21 -8.40 8.76
CA ILE A 262 -25.34 -9.58 8.57
C ILE A 262 -25.15 -9.81 7.07
N ALA A 263 -23.90 -10.00 6.69
CA ALA A 263 -23.53 -10.13 5.28
C ALA A 263 -22.70 -11.40 5.03
N PRO A 264 -22.90 -12.06 3.87
CA PRO A 264 -22.15 -13.25 3.52
C PRO A 264 -20.72 -12.91 3.08
N TYR A 265 -19.82 -13.85 3.33
CA TYR A 265 -18.45 -13.91 2.83
C TYR A 265 -18.26 -15.17 2.00
N TYR A 266 -17.63 -15.02 0.83
CA TYR A 266 -17.29 -16.11 -0.08
C TYR A 266 -15.82 -15.99 -0.51
N ASP A 267 -15.07 -17.12 -0.45
CA ASP A 267 -13.71 -17.25 -1.02
C ASP A 267 -13.59 -18.65 -1.62
N TRP A 268 -13.64 -18.70 -2.94
CA TRP A 268 -13.56 -19.94 -3.71
C TRP A 268 -12.29 -19.95 -4.52
N THR A 269 -11.47 -20.96 -4.29
CA THR A 269 -10.15 -21.09 -4.91
C THR A 269 -9.99 -22.47 -5.55
N VAL A 270 -9.42 -22.49 -6.75
CA VAL A 270 -9.04 -23.70 -7.45
C VAL A 270 -7.62 -23.56 -8.00
N ARG A 271 -6.87 -24.65 -7.97
CA ARG A 271 -5.57 -24.81 -8.59
C ARG A 271 -5.47 -26.19 -9.25
N TRP A 272 -5.01 -26.22 -10.50
CA TRP A 272 -4.70 -27.46 -11.17
C TRP A 272 -3.33 -27.38 -11.82
N ALA A 273 -2.48 -28.37 -11.56
CA ALA A 273 -1.14 -28.45 -12.12
C ALA A 273 -0.84 -29.89 -12.55
N LYS A 274 -0.18 -30.07 -13.67
CA LYS A 274 0.17 -31.40 -14.19
C LYS A 274 1.48 -31.34 -14.96
N LYS A 275 2.33 -32.30 -14.68
CA LYS A 275 3.49 -32.68 -15.51
C LYS A 275 2.99 -33.58 -16.64
N LEU A 276 3.05 -33.10 -17.88
CA LEU A 276 2.61 -33.85 -19.05
C LEU A 276 3.72 -34.75 -19.62
N SER A 277 4.97 -34.31 -19.44
CA SER A 277 6.17 -35.07 -19.76
C SER A 277 7.32 -34.64 -18.85
N ASP A 278 8.46 -35.29 -18.89
CA ASP A 278 9.66 -34.89 -18.15
C ASP A 278 10.13 -33.47 -18.48
N LYS A 279 9.75 -32.96 -19.65
CA LYS A 279 10.12 -31.64 -20.14
C LYS A 279 9.02 -30.59 -19.99
N PHE A 280 7.75 -30.98 -19.90
CA PHE A 280 6.65 -30.01 -19.93
C PHE A 280 5.67 -30.18 -18.79
N ALA A 281 5.42 -29.09 -18.11
CA ALA A 281 4.42 -28.99 -17.06
C ALA A 281 3.64 -27.66 -17.17
N PHE A 282 2.39 -27.66 -16.69
CA PHE A 282 1.57 -26.47 -16.61
C PHE A 282 0.88 -26.34 -15.25
N LYS A 283 0.46 -25.13 -14.94
CA LYS A 283 -0.44 -24.82 -13.82
C LYS A 283 -1.44 -23.76 -14.20
N ILE A 284 -2.63 -23.87 -13.64
CA ILE A 284 -3.68 -22.83 -13.70
C ILE A 284 -4.29 -22.65 -12.32
N GLY A 285 -4.75 -21.45 -12.04
CA GLY A 285 -5.42 -21.13 -10.78
C GLY A 285 -6.46 -20.05 -10.96
N ALA A 286 -7.51 -20.12 -10.14
CA ALA A 286 -8.52 -19.07 -10.05
C ALA A 286 -8.96 -18.92 -8.60
N GLN A 287 -9.25 -17.68 -8.19
CA GLN A 287 -9.83 -17.37 -6.88
C GLN A 287 -10.83 -16.22 -7.01
N LEU A 288 -12.02 -16.42 -6.45
CA LEU A 288 -13.06 -15.39 -6.32
C LEU A 288 -13.31 -15.13 -4.85
N VAL A 289 -13.18 -13.87 -4.44
CA VAL A 289 -13.53 -13.40 -3.11
C VAL A 289 -14.66 -12.38 -3.22
N GLN A 290 -15.68 -12.50 -2.38
CA GLN A 290 -16.78 -11.54 -2.26
C GLN A 290 -17.11 -11.29 -0.79
N ILE A 291 -17.29 -10.03 -0.44
CA ILE A 291 -17.63 -9.60 0.92
C ILE A 291 -18.34 -8.24 0.88
N GLN A 292 -19.21 -8.00 1.83
CA GLN A 292 -19.65 -6.64 2.13
C GLN A 292 -18.70 -6.04 3.15
N ASP A 293 -17.92 -5.03 2.72
CA ASP A 293 -16.86 -4.44 3.50
C ASP A 293 -17.36 -3.58 4.67
N TRP A 294 -16.48 -3.27 5.62
CA TRP A 294 -16.76 -2.35 6.72
C TRP A 294 -16.87 -0.92 6.21
N GLN A 295 -17.76 -0.13 6.82
CA GLN A 295 -18.07 1.22 6.40
C GLN A 295 -17.22 2.27 7.14
N GLY A 296 -16.86 3.34 6.43
CA GLY A 296 -16.33 4.55 7.04
C GLY A 296 -17.48 5.32 7.70
N THR A 297 -17.47 5.38 9.02
CA THR A 297 -18.55 5.98 9.83
C THR A 297 -18.06 7.05 10.79
N ASP A 298 -16.83 7.52 10.64
CA ASP A 298 -16.23 8.53 11.51
C ASP A 298 -16.75 9.92 11.17
N THR A 299 -17.58 10.48 12.04
CA THR A 299 -18.17 11.81 11.88
C THR A 299 -17.46 12.88 12.74
N ARG A 300 -16.28 12.59 13.30
CA ARG A 300 -15.51 13.58 14.04
C ARG A 300 -15.08 14.70 13.13
N ASP A 301 -15.05 15.92 13.68
CA ASP A 301 -14.76 17.14 12.95
C ASP A 301 -13.27 17.31 12.66
N LEU A 302 -12.93 17.74 11.46
CA LEU A 302 -11.57 18.01 10.99
C LEU A 302 -11.30 19.51 10.93
N LEU A 303 -10.16 19.89 11.46
CA LEU A 303 -9.55 21.19 11.23
C LEU A 303 -8.56 21.08 10.07
N ARG A 304 -8.93 21.58 8.90
CA ARG A 304 -8.06 21.58 7.71
C ARG A 304 -7.04 22.69 7.79
N ASN A 305 -5.90 22.40 8.39
CA ASN A 305 -4.76 23.30 8.50
C ASN A 305 -3.57 22.74 7.74
N ASN A 306 -2.95 23.54 6.87
CA ASN A 306 -1.68 23.22 6.21
C ASN A 306 -1.68 21.91 5.39
N VAL A 307 -0.59 21.11 5.54
CA VAL A 307 -0.37 19.86 4.79
C VAL A 307 -1.23 18.72 5.30
N ILE A 308 -1.51 18.70 6.60
CA ILE A 308 -2.27 17.64 7.29
C ILE A 308 -3.46 18.26 8.02
N SER A 309 -4.66 17.70 7.81
CA SER A 309 -5.83 17.97 8.63
C SER A 309 -5.71 17.26 9.99
N SER A 310 -6.18 17.87 11.06
CA SER A 310 -6.21 17.31 12.42
C SER A 310 -7.63 17.29 12.97
N LEU A 311 -7.89 16.49 14.01
CA LEU A 311 -9.18 16.49 14.68
C LEU A 311 -9.40 17.79 15.45
N LYS A 312 -10.62 18.35 15.35
CA LYS A 312 -11.10 19.44 16.18
C LYS A 312 -11.81 18.86 17.43
N PRO A 313 -11.23 19.00 18.62
CA PRO A 313 -11.86 18.44 19.82
C PRO A 313 -13.28 19.00 20.05
N GLY A 314 -14.24 18.09 20.25
CA GLY A 314 -15.64 18.44 20.55
C GLY A 314 -16.43 19.09 19.40
N GLY A 315 -15.83 19.21 18.19
CA GLY A 315 -16.52 19.74 17.02
C GLY A 315 -17.56 18.74 16.50
N THR A 316 -18.75 19.27 16.19
CA THR A 316 -19.87 18.53 15.59
C THR A 316 -20.58 19.41 14.58
N ARG A 317 -21.37 18.82 13.68
CA ARG A 317 -22.20 19.59 12.73
C ARG A 317 -23.14 20.60 13.42
N GLN A 318 -23.57 20.32 14.66
CA GLN A 318 -24.49 21.14 15.40
C GLN A 318 -23.81 22.36 16.04
N ASN A 319 -22.57 22.23 16.48
CA ASN A 319 -21.83 23.26 17.21
C ASN A 319 -20.74 23.95 16.39
N ASP A 320 -20.34 23.39 15.23
CA ASP A 320 -19.38 24.02 14.34
C ASP A 320 -20.00 24.34 12.97
N PRO A 321 -20.22 25.62 12.65
CA PRO A 321 -20.68 26.04 11.33
C PRO A 321 -19.71 25.64 10.19
N ASN A 322 -18.41 25.44 10.51
CA ASN A 322 -17.38 25.02 9.58
C ASN A 322 -17.03 23.54 9.67
N TYR A 323 -17.92 22.71 10.18
CA TYR A 323 -17.75 21.29 10.35
C TYR A 323 -17.33 20.60 9.05
N ASP A 324 -16.36 19.69 9.15
CA ASP A 324 -15.77 18.87 8.07
C ASP A 324 -15.55 17.44 8.63
N GLY A 325 -16.46 16.52 8.32
CA GLY A 325 -16.46 15.19 8.93
C GLY A 325 -15.42 14.25 8.31
N VAL A 326 -14.76 13.40 9.11
CA VAL A 326 -13.72 12.47 8.63
C VAL A 326 -14.22 11.56 7.48
N ASN A 327 -15.41 10.96 7.63
CA ASN A 327 -16.06 10.15 6.58
C ASN A 327 -17.35 10.80 6.06
N VAL A 328 -17.34 12.12 5.98
CA VAL A 328 -18.36 12.95 5.33
C VAL A 328 -17.66 13.75 4.23
N PHE A 329 -18.23 13.84 3.06
CA PHE A 329 -17.58 14.43 1.89
C PHE A 329 -18.49 15.47 1.22
N GLY A 330 -17.89 16.53 0.67
CA GLY A 330 -18.56 17.68 0.08
C GLY A 330 -18.71 18.86 1.05
N ASP A 331 -18.38 18.68 2.31
CA ASP A 331 -18.25 19.71 3.34
C ASP A 331 -16.84 20.35 3.38
N GLU A 332 -15.90 19.86 2.59
CA GLU A 332 -14.59 20.49 2.39
C GLU A 332 -14.68 21.89 1.74
N ALA A 333 -15.79 22.19 1.04
CA ALA A 333 -16.07 23.50 0.50
C ALA A 333 -16.42 24.46 1.66
N SER A 334 -15.46 25.30 2.02
CA SER A 334 -15.54 26.23 3.17
C SER A 334 -15.16 27.65 2.76
N ALA A 335 -15.77 28.64 3.42
CA ALA A 335 -15.47 30.05 3.21
C ALA A 335 -15.61 30.85 4.50
N SER A 336 -14.73 31.88 4.65
CA SER A 336 -14.91 32.91 5.68
C SER A 336 -16.07 33.83 5.31
N MET A 337 -17.02 34.00 6.22
CA MET A 337 -18.16 34.94 6.02
C MET A 337 -17.68 36.37 5.85
N GLN A 338 -16.68 36.79 6.61
CA GLN A 338 -16.09 38.13 6.51
C GLN A 338 -15.45 38.39 5.13
N ALA A 339 -14.61 37.41 4.66
CA ALA A 339 -13.98 37.54 3.36
C ALA A 339 -15.03 37.49 2.22
N PHE A 340 -16.10 36.71 2.36
CA PHE A 340 -17.19 36.70 1.41
C PHE A 340 -17.95 37.99 1.35
N GLY A 341 -18.31 38.56 2.50
CA GLY A 341 -18.99 39.86 2.56
C GLY A 341 -18.12 41.00 1.96
N GLN A 342 -16.83 41.02 2.24
CA GLN A 342 -15.89 41.98 1.65
C GLN A 342 -15.75 41.80 0.13
N ALA A 343 -15.76 40.55 -0.37
CA ALA A 343 -15.74 40.31 -1.80
C ALA A 343 -16.98 40.86 -2.52
N VAL A 344 -18.17 40.70 -1.91
CA VAL A 344 -19.42 41.28 -2.43
C VAL A 344 -19.31 42.80 -2.49
N ARG A 345 -18.81 43.48 -1.42
CA ARG A 345 -18.58 44.93 -1.41
C ARG A 345 -17.58 45.37 -2.51
N ALA A 346 -16.48 44.66 -2.63
CA ALA A 346 -15.45 44.96 -3.65
C ALA A 346 -15.96 44.81 -5.06
N GLN A 347 -16.76 43.77 -5.33
CA GLN A 347 -17.40 43.57 -6.65
C GLN A 347 -18.38 44.67 -6.99
N LEU A 348 -19.19 45.08 -5.99
CA LEU A 348 -20.09 46.19 -6.18
C LEU A 348 -19.37 47.51 -6.47
N LEU A 349 -18.29 47.81 -5.74
CA LEU A 349 -17.44 48.99 -5.98
C LEU A 349 -16.83 48.97 -7.42
N ALA A 350 -16.32 47.84 -7.85
CA ALA A 350 -15.78 47.66 -9.19
C ALA A 350 -16.82 47.82 -10.31
N ALA A 351 -18.10 47.57 -10.00
CA ALA A 351 -19.23 47.77 -10.92
C ALA A 351 -19.83 49.19 -10.83
N GLY A 352 -19.13 50.18 -10.24
CA GLY A 352 -19.60 51.54 -10.13
C GLY A 352 -20.53 51.80 -8.95
N GLY A 353 -20.66 50.88 -8.00
CA GLY A 353 -21.52 50.98 -6.83
C GLY A 353 -20.99 51.86 -5.70
N ALA A 354 -20.03 52.77 -5.94
CA ALA A 354 -19.54 53.70 -4.94
C ALA A 354 -20.65 54.59 -4.32
N PRO A 355 -21.66 55.07 -5.06
CA PRO A 355 -22.76 55.80 -4.46
C PRO A 355 -23.58 54.98 -3.47
N VAL A 356 -23.77 53.68 -3.75
CA VAL A 356 -24.52 52.72 -2.89
C VAL A 356 -23.78 52.48 -1.58
N THR A 357 -22.46 52.18 -1.65
CA THR A 357 -21.65 51.97 -0.44
C THR A 357 -21.49 53.26 0.38
N GLY A 358 -21.36 54.41 -0.29
CA GLY A 358 -21.33 55.72 0.35
C GLY A 358 -22.65 56.08 1.06
N ALA A 359 -23.81 55.77 0.49
CA ALA A 359 -25.10 55.95 1.13
C ALA A 359 -25.21 55.11 2.44
N ILE A 360 -24.75 53.85 2.40
CA ILE A 360 -24.74 52.99 3.62
C ILE A 360 -23.82 53.57 4.68
N ASP A 361 -22.59 54.00 4.30
CA ASP A 361 -21.64 54.60 5.23
C ASP A 361 -22.21 55.89 5.86
N ALA A 362 -22.93 56.73 5.09
CA ALA A 362 -23.60 57.94 5.56
C ALA A 362 -24.75 57.63 6.53
N TYR A 363 -25.62 56.68 6.19
CA TYR A 363 -26.74 56.25 7.05
C TYR A 363 -26.26 55.66 8.38
N LEU A 364 -25.22 54.85 8.36
CA LEU A 364 -24.64 54.28 9.56
C LEU A 364 -23.98 55.34 10.43
N ASN A 365 -23.26 56.28 9.84
CA ASN A 365 -22.70 57.43 10.57
C ASN A 365 -23.78 58.34 11.18
N ALA A 366 -24.97 58.42 10.56
CA ALA A 366 -26.14 59.11 11.08
C ALA A 366 -26.91 58.30 12.13
N GLY A 367 -26.45 57.08 12.48
CA GLY A 367 -27.03 56.23 13.51
C GLY A 367 -28.30 55.50 13.10
N LEU A 368 -28.59 55.35 11.82
CA LEU A 368 -29.77 54.59 11.36
C LEU A 368 -29.63 53.09 11.64
N THR A 369 -30.72 52.47 12.07
CA THR A 369 -30.78 51.02 12.24
C THR A 369 -30.84 50.31 10.86
N PRO A 370 -30.48 49.02 10.77
CA PRO A 370 -30.60 48.26 9.51
C PRO A 370 -31.99 48.29 8.90
N ALA A 371 -33.07 48.25 9.69
CA ALA A 371 -34.45 48.35 9.22
C ALA A 371 -34.74 49.71 8.60
N GLN A 372 -34.29 50.82 9.24
CA GLN A 372 -34.36 52.16 8.68
C GLN A 372 -33.59 52.33 7.39
N ILE A 373 -32.38 51.75 7.32
CA ILE A 373 -31.58 51.73 6.09
C ILE A 373 -32.32 50.98 4.97
N ALA A 374 -32.88 49.80 5.29
CA ALA A 374 -33.67 49.06 4.33
C ALA A 374 -34.90 49.86 3.82
N ALA A 375 -35.57 50.60 4.69
CA ALA A 375 -36.67 51.48 4.30
C ALA A 375 -36.20 52.63 3.39
N GLN A 376 -35.03 53.27 3.67
CA GLN A 376 -34.45 54.26 2.77
C GLN A 376 -34.12 53.71 1.40
N PHE A 377 -33.57 52.47 1.35
CA PHE A 377 -33.31 51.79 0.09
C PHE A 377 -34.61 51.50 -0.69
N ALA A 378 -35.64 51.00 -0.02
CA ALA A 378 -36.93 50.73 -0.66
C ALA A 378 -37.61 51.97 -1.20
N GLY A 379 -37.47 53.12 -0.48
CA GLY A 379 -38.08 54.41 -0.89
C GLY A 379 -37.29 55.16 -1.97
N ASN A 380 -36.06 54.73 -2.34
CA ASN A 380 -35.24 55.40 -3.33
C ASN A 380 -35.05 54.52 -4.59
N PRO A 381 -35.63 54.88 -5.76
CA PRO A 381 -35.52 54.07 -7.00
C PRO A 381 -34.08 53.77 -7.41
N GLY A 382 -33.09 54.64 -7.13
CA GLY A 382 -31.69 54.45 -7.45
C GLY A 382 -31.00 53.43 -6.49
N LEU A 383 -31.52 53.23 -5.27
CA LEU A 383 -30.96 52.35 -4.27
C LEU A 383 -31.72 51.02 -4.15
N ALA A 384 -33.00 51.02 -4.49
CA ALA A 384 -33.89 49.86 -4.34
C ALA A 384 -33.37 48.58 -4.96
N PRO A 385 -32.72 48.54 -6.15
CA PRO A 385 -32.17 47.32 -6.74
C PRO A 385 -31.04 46.70 -5.89
N TYR A 386 -30.39 47.48 -5.04
CA TYR A 386 -29.26 47.09 -4.19
C TYR A 386 -29.68 46.64 -2.80
N ALA A 387 -30.98 46.70 -2.42
CA ALA A 387 -31.48 46.31 -1.10
C ALA A 387 -31.07 44.86 -0.74
N GLN A 388 -30.99 43.96 -1.71
CA GLN A 388 -30.56 42.60 -1.51
C GLN A 388 -29.12 42.42 -1.00
N TYR A 389 -28.25 43.45 -1.18
CA TYR A 389 -26.86 43.44 -0.73
C TYR A 389 -26.67 44.03 0.67
N LEU A 390 -27.70 44.63 1.29
CA LEU A 390 -27.62 45.21 2.64
C LEU A 390 -27.03 44.25 3.68
N PRO A 391 -27.38 42.91 3.69
CA PRO A 391 -26.81 41.97 4.62
C PRO A 391 -25.30 41.86 4.54
N PHE A 392 -24.69 42.14 3.41
CA PHE A 392 -23.24 42.12 3.20
C PHE A 392 -22.60 43.52 3.44
N LEU A 393 -23.26 44.58 2.96
CA LEU A 393 -22.69 45.89 2.92
C LEU A 393 -22.70 46.58 4.29
N ILE A 394 -23.72 46.35 5.13
CA ILE A 394 -23.79 46.90 6.50
C ILE A 394 -22.64 46.37 7.36
N PRO A 395 -22.39 45.04 7.51
CA PRO A 395 -21.28 44.55 8.32
C PRO A 395 -19.87 44.90 7.80
N THR A 396 -19.76 45.13 6.50
CA THR A 396 -18.48 45.45 5.84
C THR A 396 -18.28 46.94 5.57
N SER A 397 -19.21 47.80 5.99
CA SER A 397 -19.15 49.25 5.85
C SER A 397 -17.91 49.84 6.54
N THR A 398 -17.35 50.89 5.93
CA THR A 398 -16.20 51.64 6.42
C THR A 398 -16.61 52.82 7.33
N ALA A 399 -17.92 53.00 7.59
CA ALA A 399 -18.43 54.01 8.47
C ALA A 399 -17.77 53.97 9.88
N ALA A 400 -17.37 55.13 10.40
CA ALA A 400 -16.69 55.21 11.69
C ALA A 400 -17.61 54.74 12.86
N ASN A 401 -18.92 55.02 12.76
CA ASN A 401 -19.93 54.69 13.76
C ASN A 401 -20.71 53.38 13.43
N ASN A 402 -20.12 52.44 12.72
CA ASN A 402 -20.78 51.18 12.37
C ASN A 402 -20.82 50.21 13.56
N PRO A 403 -21.96 50.02 14.27
CA PRO A 403 -22.05 49.07 15.40
C PRO A 403 -22.08 47.61 14.94
N TYR A 404 -22.27 47.35 13.63
CA TYR A 404 -22.35 45.98 13.05
C TYR A 404 -21.02 45.54 12.43
N LYS A 405 -19.99 46.38 12.54
CA LYS A 405 -18.64 46.05 12.12
C LYS A 405 -18.16 44.81 12.88
N GLY A 406 -17.71 43.80 12.17
CA GLY A 406 -17.29 42.55 12.79
C GLY A 406 -18.41 41.51 13.04
N LEU A 407 -19.64 41.75 12.59
CA LEU A 407 -20.78 40.82 12.70
C LEU A 407 -20.42 39.41 12.17
N PHE A 408 -19.61 39.31 11.16
CA PHE A 408 -19.16 38.02 10.59
C PHE A 408 -18.01 37.39 11.40
N GLY A 409 -17.28 38.14 12.21
CA GLY A 409 -16.12 37.66 12.96
C GLY A 409 -15.06 37.01 12.05
N ALA A 410 -14.25 36.12 12.65
CA ALA A 410 -13.31 35.25 11.93
C ALA A 410 -13.96 33.93 11.49
N GLN A 411 -15.29 33.83 11.52
CA GLN A 411 -16.03 32.57 11.31
C GLN A 411 -15.98 32.14 9.84
N SER A 412 -15.50 30.92 9.61
CA SER A 412 -15.72 30.17 8.37
C SER A 412 -16.95 29.28 8.49
N VAL A 413 -17.56 28.99 7.35
CA VAL A 413 -18.71 28.08 7.25
C VAL A 413 -18.46 27.10 6.13
N SER A 414 -18.90 25.86 6.28
CA SER A 414 -18.76 24.78 5.28
C SER A 414 -20.12 24.39 4.69
N ARG A 415 -20.10 23.86 3.48
CA ARG A 415 -21.29 23.25 2.88
C ARG A 415 -21.72 21.98 3.63
N THR A 416 -22.94 21.53 3.42
CA THR A 416 -23.42 20.26 3.95
C THR A 416 -22.95 19.12 3.07
N GLY A 417 -22.18 18.18 3.64
CA GLY A 417 -21.62 17.02 2.98
C GLY A 417 -22.57 15.81 2.97
N TYR A 418 -22.06 14.70 2.45
CA TYR A 418 -22.75 13.40 2.35
C TYR A 418 -21.91 12.33 3.06
N ASP A 419 -22.55 11.43 3.82
CA ASP A 419 -21.87 10.30 4.44
C ASP A 419 -21.23 9.38 3.38
N GLU A 420 -20.08 8.82 3.69
CA GLU A 420 -19.29 7.94 2.81
C GLU A 420 -20.13 6.79 2.24
N LYS A 421 -21.04 6.22 3.03
CA LYS A 421 -21.89 5.09 2.62
C LYS A 421 -22.77 5.35 1.38
N TYR A 422 -22.99 6.61 1.02
CA TYR A 422 -23.74 7.00 -0.18
C TYR A 422 -22.83 7.25 -1.39
N LEU A 423 -21.53 7.31 -1.19
CA LEU A 423 -20.55 7.75 -2.18
C LEU A 423 -19.59 6.67 -2.65
N VAL A 424 -19.44 5.57 -1.91
CA VAL A 424 -18.55 4.46 -2.27
C VAL A 424 -19.30 3.12 -2.30
N ASN A 425 -18.74 2.15 -3.01
CA ASN A 425 -19.31 0.81 -3.10
C ASN A 425 -18.58 -0.14 -2.15
N TYR A 426 -19.24 -0.55 -1.08
CA TYR A 426 -18.73 -1.51 -0.11
C TYR A 426 -18.97 -2.98 -0.46
N ASN A 427 -19.60 -3.27 -1.61
CA ASN A 427 -19.71 -4.63 -2.12
C ASN A 427 -18.39 -4.97 -2.79
N ALA A 428 -17.43 -5.43 -1.99
CA ALA A 428 -16.11 -5.76 -2.46
C ALA A 428 -16.09 -7.14 -3.13
N TYR A 429 -15.42 -7.22 -4.27
CA TYR A 429 -15.07 -8.49 -4.89
C TYR A 429 -13.64 -8.44 -5.41
N ASN A 430 -13.01 -9.61 -5.51
CA ASN A 430 -11.70 -9.76 -6.14
C ASN A 430 -11.64 -11.10 -6.89
N LEU A 431 -11.44 -11.04 -8.20
CA LEU A 431 -11.19 -12.20 -9.04
C LEU A 431 -9.71 -12.22 -9.42
N ARG A 432 -9.01 -13.31 -9.12
CA ARG A 432 -7.62 -13.56 -9.50
C ARG A 432 -7.55 -14.80 -10.39
N LEU A 433 -6.78 -14.68 -11.47
CA LEU A 433 -6.50 -15.75 -12.41
C LEU A 433 -4.99 -15.90 -12.55
N SER A 434 -4.51 -17.11 -12.64
CA SER A 434 -3.09 -17.42 -12.86
C SER A 434 -2.93 -18.55 -13.86
N ALA A 435 -1.88 -18.46 -14.67
CA ALA A 435 -1.46 -19.52 -15.60
C ALA A 435 0.06 -19.60 -15.67
N GLY A 436 0.61 -20.80 -15.72
CA GLY A 436 2.04 -21.04 -15.87
C GLY A 436 2.31 -22.21 -16.80
N LEU A 437 3.27 -22.02 -17.70
CA LEU A 437 3.82 -23.03 -18.59
C LEU A 437 5.30 -23.14 -18.31
N ASN A 438 5.79 -24.36 -18.09
CA ASN A 438 7.19 -24.63 -17.76
C ASN A 438 7.72 -25.70 -18.70
N TYR A 439 8.84 -25.41 -19.34
CA TYR A 439 9.46 -26.31 -20.32
C TYR A 439 10.96 -26.47 -20.07
N MET A 440 11.44 -27.67 -19.88
CA MET A 440 12.86 -28.02 -19.78
C MET A 440 13.47 -28.02 -21.18
N LEU A 441 14.12 -26.90 -21.57
CA LEU A 441 14.85 -26.80 -22.83
C LEU A 441 16.00 -27.85 -22.90
N THR A 442 16.70 -28.00 -21.78
CA THR A 442 17.68 -29.04 -21.51
C THR A 442 17.48 -29.52 -20.07
N ASP A 443 18.18 -30.57 -19.66
CA ASP A 443 18.12 -31.03 -18.25
C ASP A 443 18.59 -30.01 -17.21
N LYS A 444 19.15 -28.87 -17.67
CA LYS A 444 19.71 -27.81 -16.83
C LYS A 444 19.07 -26.47 -17.04
N ILE A 445 18.28 -26.26 -18.09
CA ILE A 445 17.69 -24.96 -18.44
C ILE A 445 16.17 -25.11 -18.55
N GLU A 446 15.47 -24.39 -17.70
CA GLU A 446 14.02 -24.25 -17.71
C GLU A 446 13.62 -22.92 -18.36
N ALA A 447 12.69 -22.98 -19.32
CA ALA A 447 11.96 -21.84 -19.83
C ALA A 447 10.57 -21.81 -19.18
N SER A 448 10.14 -20.67 -18.67
CA SER A 448 8.81 -20.52 -18.09
C SER A 448 8.09 -19.27 -18.57
N PHE A 449 6.77 -19.40 -18.77
CA PHE A 449 5.84 -18.30 -18.92
C PHE A 449 4.89 -18.29 -17.74
N LEU A 450 4.76 -17.15 -17.06
CA LEU A 450 3.79 -16.95 -15.98
C LEU A 450 2.92 -15.74 -16.28
N GLY A 451 1.61 -15.90 -16.12
CA GLY A 451 0.63 -14.83 -16.22
C GLY A 451 -0.24 -14.75 -14.97
N TYR A 452 -0.40 -13.54 -14.44
CA TYR A 452 -1.32 -13.21 -13.35
C TYR A 452 -2.25 -12.11 -13.81
N PHE A 453 -3.53 -12.27 -13.53
CA PHE A 453 -4.56 -11.27 -13.78
C PHE A 453 -5.40 -11.10 -12.53
N GLY A 454 -5.65 -9.87 -12.15
CA GLY A 454 -6.52 -9.51 -11.03
C GLY A 454 -7.50 -8.42 -11.43
N THR A 455 -8.75 -8.55 -10.99
CA THR A 455 -9.75 -7.49 -11.10
C THR A 455 -10.63 -7.47 -9.86
N GLY A 456 -11.06 -6.26 -9.46
CA GLY A 456 -11.89 -6.17 -8.26
C GLY A 456 -12.43 -4.79 -7.99
N THR A 457 -13.27 -4.74 -6.97
CA THR A 457 -13.83 -3.51 -6.38
C THR A 457 -13.47 -3.48 -4.91
N SER A 458 -12.96 -2.34 -4.46
CA SER A 458 -12.51 -2.12 -3.08
C SER A 458 -12.51 -0.64 -2.75
N VAL A 459 -12.37 -0.29 -1.49
CA VAL A 459 -12.19 1.10 -1.05
C VAL A 459 -10.77 1.27 -0.50
N TYR A 460 -10.13 2.38 -0.86
CA TYR A 460 -8.76 2.70 -0.49
C TYR A 460 -8.67 4.11 0.06
N THR A 461 -7.85 4.32 1.10
CA THR A 461 -7.55 5.64 1.68
C THR A 461 -6.14 6.06 1.30
N GLY A 462 -6.03 7.12 0.54
CA GLY A 462 -4.78 7.80 0.23
C GLY A 462 -4.81 9.25 0.72
N ALA A 463 -4.68 10.21 -0.19
CA ALA A 463 -4.95 11.63 0.09
C ALA A 463 -6.46 11.95 0.11
N ASP A 464 -7.27 11.03 -0.35
CA ASP A 464 -8.73 11.07 -0.41
C ASP A 464 -9.25 9.65 -0.15
N ARG A 465 -10.55 9.47 -0.12
CA ARG A 465 -11.19 8.16 -0.12
C ARG A 465 -11.56 7.77 -1.54
N TYR A 466 -10.97 6.67 -2.02
CA TYR A 466 -11.08 6.20 -3.40
C TYR A 466 -11.95 4.95 -3.48
N SER A 467 -12.95 4.94 -4.35
CA SER A 467 -13.64 3.73 -4.77
C SER A 467 -12.88 3.14 -5.95
N LEU A 468 -12.09 2.08 -5.71
CA LEU A 468 -11.40 1.31 -6.75
C LEU A 468 -12.41 0.35 -7.38
N LYS A 469 -13.15 0.82 -8.37
CA LYS A 469 -14.21 0.03 -9.01
C LYS A 469 -13.71 -0.59 -10.31
N ASP A 470 -13.84 -1.92 -10.41
CA ASP A 470 -13.41 -2.69 -11.59
C ASP A 470 -11.93 -2.45 -11.97
N LEU A 471 -11.09 -2.18 -10.96
CA LEU A 471 -9.63 -2.08 -11.15
C LEU A 471 -9.12 -3.37 -11.77
N LYS A 472 -8.27 -3.28 -12.79
CA LYS A 472 -7.67 -4.41 -13.49
C LYS A 472 -6.16 -4.30 -13.47
N MET A 473 -5.49 -5.41 -13.17
CA MET A 473 -4.03 -5.52 -13.31
C MET A 473 -3.66 -6.85 -13.96
N GLY A 474 -2.64 -6.80 -14.82
CA GLY A 474 -2.04 -7.96 -15.45
C GLY A 474 -0.53 -7.97 -15.26
N GLN A 475 0.04 -9.13 -14.96
CA GLN A 475 1.49 -9.33 -14.92
C GLN A 475 1.84 -10.54 -15.79
N TYR A 476 2.81 -10.38 -16.69
CA TYR A 476 3.22 -11.44 -17.60
C TYR A 476 4.74 -11.52 -17.63
N LYS A 477 5.29 -12.71 -17.36
CA LYS A 477 6.72 -12.97 -17.26
C LYS A 477 7.17 -14.09 -18.18
N LEU A 478 8.29 -13.86 -18.86
CA LEU A 478 9.11 -14.88 -19.49
C LEU A 478 10.42 -15.01 -18.70
N GLU A 479 10.82 -16.23 -18.37
CA GLU A 479 12.07 -16.50 -17.67
C GLU A 479 12.77 -17.70 -18.27
N LEU A 480 14.09 -17.57 -18.47
CA LEU A 480 15.03 -18.65 -18.67
C LEU A 480 15.86 -18.80 -17.40
N LYS A 481 15.88 -19.98 -16.84
CA LYS A 481 16.56 -20.24 -15.56
C LYS A 481 17.39 -21.49 -15.61
N SER A 482 18.58 -21.40 -15.01
CA SER A 482 19.46 -22.56 -14.74
C SER A 482 19.91 -22.50 -13.26
N LYS A 483 20.68 -23.47 -12.81
CA LYS A 483 21.25 -23.51 -11.45
C LYS A 483 22.00 -22.22 -11.11
N ASN A 484 22.76 -21.69 -12.04
CA ASN A 484 23.73 -20.62 -11.80
C ASN A 484 23.35 -19.28 -12.43
N TRP A 485 22.29 -19.19 -13.20
CA TRP A 485 21.84 -17.94 -13.83
C TRP A 485 20.36 -17.95 -14.15
N PHE A 486 19.81 -16.75 -14.27
CA PHE A 486 18.51 -16.53 -14.90
C PHE A 486 18.52 -15.26 -15.77
N LEU A 487 17.65 -15.26 -16.77
CA LEU A 487 17.23 -14.08 -17.53
C LEU A 487 15.71 -14.01 -17.48
N ARG A 488 15.17 -12.87 -17.11
CA ARG A 488 13.72 -12.65 -17.10
C ARG A 488 13.33 -11.33 -17.74
N ALA A 489 12.15 -11.32 -18.34
CA ALA A 489 11.46 -10.12 -18.81
C ALA A 489 10.02 -10.19 -18.33
N TYR A 490 9.49 -9.10 -17.82
CA TYR A 490 8.08 -9.04 -17.44
C TYR A 490 7.47 -7.65 -17.67
N THR A 491 6.16 -7.61 -17.70
CA THR A 491 5.36 -6.37 -17.71
C THR A 491 4.32 -6.41 -16.63
N THR A 492 4.07 -5.25 -16.00
CA THR A 492 2.89 -5.01 -15.17
C THR A 492 2.03 -3.97 -15.87
N GLN A 493 0.76 -4.30 -16.10
CA GLN A 493 -0.23 -3.47 -16.79
C GLN A 493 -1.33 -3.09 -15.81
N GLU A 494 -1.61 -1.82 -15.68
CA GLU A 494 -2.64 -1.26 -14.82
C GLU A 494 -3.76 -0.64 -15.67
N ASN A 495 -5.00 -0.77 -15.18
CA ASN A 495 -6.16 -0.06 -15.70
C ASN A 495 -7.08 0.26 -14.52
N SER A 496 -7.27 1.56 -14.25
CA SER A 496 -8.08 2.06 -13.16
C SER A 496 -9.58 1.68 -13.25
N GLY A 497 -10.04 1.15 -14.39
CA GLY A 497 -11.43 0.73 -14.58
C GLY A 497 -12.40 1.89 -14.45
N ASN A 498 -13.35 1.74 -13.51
CA ASN A 498 -14.35 2.75 -13.17
C ASN A 498 -14.07 3.43 -11.81
N SER A 499 -12.80 3.49 -11.40
CA SER A 499 -12.39 4.08 -10.12
C SER A 499 -12.61 5.59 -10.07
N TYR A 500 -13.00 6.10 -8.90
CA TYR A 500 -13.30 7.52 -8.67
C TYR A 500 -13.03 7.93 -7.22
N THR A 501 -13.03 9.25 -6.94
CA THR A 501 -12.86 9.79 -5.58
C THR A 501 -14.20 10.15 -4.94
N ALA A 502 -14.32 9.94 -3.63
CA ALA A 502 -15.52 10.26 -2.86
C ALA A 502 -15.72 11.79 -2.77
N THR A 503 -14.67 12.53 -2.39
CA THR A 503 -14.73 13.99 -2.19
C THR A 503 -15.13 14.72 -3.47
N THR A 504 -14.44 14.47 -4.59
CA THR A 504 -14.79 15.16 -5.83
C THR A 504 -16.17 14.78 -6.34
N SER A 505 -16.63 13.54 -6.10
CA SER A 505 -18.01 13.12 -6.41
C SER A 505 -19.03 13.93 -5.61
N ALA A 506 -18.82 14.08 -4.30
CA ALA A 506 -19.71 14.83 -3.43
C ALA A 506 -19.75 16.33 -3.77
N LEU A 507 -18.58 16.92 -4.01
CA LEU A 507 -18.46 18.31 -4.46
C LEU A 507 -19.17 18.55 -5.79
N TYR A 508 -19.06 17.58 -6.74
CA TYR A 508 -19.77 17.66 -8.02
C TYR A 508 -21.29 17.65 -7.81
N VAL A 509 -21.80 16.72 -6.99
CA VAL A 509 -23.25 16.65 -6.66
C VAL A 509 -23.74 17.95 -6.03
N ASN A 510 -22.99 18.49 -5.05
CA ASN A 510 -23.30 19.77 -4.43
C ASN A 510 -23.35 20.91 -5.44
N ARG A 511 -22.39 20.98 -6.38
CA ARG A 511 -22.29 22.03 -7.39
C ARG A 511 -23.32 21.87 -8.52
N ALA A 512 -23.73 20.66 -8.83
CA ALA A 512 -24.77 20.38 -9.81
C ALA A 512 -26.15 20.90 -9.35
N TRP A 513 -26.41 20.90 -8.04
CA TRP A 513 -27.60 21.47 -7.43
C TRP A 513 -27.49 23.00 -7.25
N LYS A 514 -26.42 23.49 -6.62
CA LYS A 514 -26.19 24.92 -6.34
C LYS A 514 -24.70 25.21 -6.35
N SER A 515 -24.24 26.21 -7.10
CA SER A 515 -22.84 26.60 -7.11
C SER A 515 -22.34 26.99 -5.71
N ASP A 516 -21.04 26.84 -5.44
CA ASP A 516 -20.46 27.23 -4.16
C ASP A 516 -20.73 28.70 -3.85
N ALA A 517 -20.54 29.60 -4.84
CA ALA A 517 -20.80 31.04 -4.67
C ALA A 517 -22.25 31.31 -4.27
N ALA A 518 -23.23 30.70 -4.95
CA ALA A 518 -24.66 30.88 -4.64
C ALA A 518 -25.01 30.32 -3.26
N TRP A 519 -24.43 29.19 -2.86
CA TRP A 519 -24.68 28.60 -1.54
C TRP A 519 -24.12 29.50 -0.43
N PHE A 520 -22.86 29.97 -0.54
CA PHE A 520 -22.26 30.84 0.44
C PHE A 520 -22.92 32.22 0.49
N GLN A 521 -23.37 32.73 -0.66
CA GLN A 521 -24.15 33.96 -0.73
C GLN A 521 -25.47 33.81 0.07
N THR A 522 -26.22 32.73 -0.18
CA THR A 522 -27.47 32.46 0.55
C THR A 522 -27.19 32.33 2.05
N TYR A 523 -26.15 31.55 2.45
CA TYR A 523 -25.85 31.30 3.85
C TYR A 523 -25.43 32.60 4.58
N THR A 524 -24.41 33.28 4.05
CA THR A 524 -23.86 34.49 4.68
C THR A 524 -24.89 35.64 4.71
N GLY A 525 -25.65 35.76 3.61
CA GLY A 525 -26.72 36.74 3.50
C GLY A 525 -27.85 36.50 4.48
N THR A 526 -28.32 35.26 4.60
CA THR A 526 -29.39 34.90 5.56
C THR A 526 -28.90 35.05 7.00
N TYR A 527 -27.69 34.62 7.33
CA TYR A 527 -27.09 34.81 8.64
C TYR A 527 -27.06 36.30 9.05
N ALA A 528 -26.52 37.13 8.17
CA ALA A 528 -26.42 38.58 8.43
C ALA A 528 -27.80 39.23 8.46
N ALA A 529 -28.71 38.90 7.55
CA ALA A 529 -30.08 39.47 7.56
C ALA A 529 -30.83 39.15 8.87
N ALA A 530 -30.70 37.89 9.36
CA ALA A 530 -31.32 37.48 10.64
C ALA A 530 -30.70 38.24 11.82
N ARG A 531 -29.37 38.38 11.88
CA ARG A 531 -28.66 39.12 12.95
C ARG A 531 -28.91 40.60 12.91
N LEU A 532 -29.16 41.16 11.75
CA LEU A 532 -29.49 42.60 11.55
C LEU A 532 -30.99 42.92 11.74
N GLY A 533 -31.84 41.90 12.02
CA GLY A 533 -33.29 42.10 12.16
C GLY A 533 -33.99 42.46 10.83
N LEU A 534 -33.38 42.07 9.70
CA LEU A 534 -33.95 42.27 8.35
C LEU A 534 -34.90 41.12 7.94
N ILE A 535 -35.03 40.05 8.74
CA ILE A 535 -35.98 38.96 8.54
C ILE A 535 -37.15 39.12 9.52
N THR A 536 -38.35 39.34 8.99
CA THR A 536 -39.55 39.48 9.81
C THR A 536 -39.78 38.23 10.67
N GLY A 537 -40.06 38.44 11.96
CA GLY A 537 -40.36 37.38 12.93
C GLY A 537 -39.13 36.65 13.51
N VAL A 538 -37.90 37.04 13.13
CA VAL A 538 -36.68 36.52 13.74
C VAL A 538 -36.08 37.54 14.73
N PRO A 539 -36.12 37.27 16.06
CA PRO A 539 -35.47 38.11 17.06
C PRO A 539 -33.96 38.20 16.87
N THR A 540 -33.38 39.37 17.16
CA THR A 540 -31.91 39.62 17.07
C THR A 540 -31.14 39.19 18.33
N SER A 541 -31.83 38.68 19.36
CA SER A 541 -31.26 38.30 20.67
C SER A 541 -31.08 36.78 20.87
N LEU A 542 -31.28 35.99 19.82
CA LEU A 542 -31.15 34.53 19.90
C LEU A 542 -29.66 34.09 19.92
N PRO A 543 -29.38 32.85 20.41
CA PRO A 543 -28.02 32.28 20.32
C PRO A 543 -27.52 32.23 18.89
N ASP A 544 -26.21 32.39 18.70
CA ASP A 544 -25.57 32.42 17.38
C ASP A 544 -25.81 31.13 16.58
N SER A 545 -25.86 29.99 17.29
CA SER A 545 -26.20 28.68 16.69
C SER A 545 -27.58 28.65 15.97
N PHE A 546 -28.55 29.46 16.46
CA PHE A 546 -29.85 29.57 15.80
C PHE A 546 -29.76 30.26 14.44
N TYR A 547 -28.95 31.33 14.33
CA TYR A 547 -28.75 32.04 13.05
C TYR A 547 -27.98 31.20 12.08
N HIS A 548 -26.98 30.44 12.52
CA HIS A 548 -26.28 29.47 11.70
C HIS A 548 -27.21 28.34 11.22
N ALA A 549 -28.08 27.81 12.06
CA ALA A 549 -29.06 26.80 11.69
C ALA A 549 -30.07 27.32 10.64
N THR A 550 -30.60 28.55 10.87
CA THR A 550 -31.50 29.22 9.92
C THR A 550 -30.83 29.46 8.58
N ALA A 551 -29.60 29.97 8.57
CA ALA A 551 -28.83 30.22 7.38
C ALA A 551 -28.56 28.93 6.60
N ARG A 552 -28.20 27.85 7.28
CA ARG A 552 -27.97 26.54 6.69
C ARG A 552 -29.26 25.96 6.09
N GLY A 553 -30.36 26.00 6.81
CA GLY A 553 -31.66 25.53 6.31
C GLY A 553 -32.06 26.22 5.01
N GLN A 554 -31.88 27.56 4.91
CA GLN A 554 -32.15 28.31 3.70
C GLN A 554 -31.15 28.02 2.58
N ALA A 555 -29.86 27.86 2.92
CA ALA A 555 -28.83 27.59 1.94
C ALA A 555 -28.99 26.16 1.36
N ASP A 556 -29.41 25.18 2.16
CA ASP A 556 -29.62 23.78 1.78
C ASP A 556 -31.00 23.49 1.17
N ALA A 557 -31.88 24.50 1.06
CA ALA A 557 -33.22 24.31 0.44
C ALA A 557 -33.11 23.75 -1.00
N GLY A 558 -33.76 22.61 -1.25
CA GLY A 558 -33.72 21.89 -2.53
C GLY A 558 -32.45 21.03 -2.76
N ARG A 559 -31.65 20.78 -1.72
CA ARG A 559 -30.46 19.93 -1.82
C ARG A 559 -30.79 18.54 -2.34
N PHE A 560 -29.97 18.01 -3.24
CA PHE A 560 -30.12 16.65 -3.73
C PHE A 560 -29.84 15.65 -2.59
N LEU A 561 -30.83 14.81 -2.28
CA LEU A 561 -30.70 13.84 -1.19
C LEU A 561 -30.35 12.45 -1.72
N PRO A 562 -29.49 11.69 -1.01
CA PRO A 562 -29.17 10.31 -1.38
C PRO A 562 -30.44 9.48 -1.61
N GLY A 563 -30.45 8.71 -2.71
CA GLY A 563 -31.59 7.89 -3.12
C GLY A 563 -32.57 8.58 -4.08
N THR A 564 -32.55 9.91 -4.20
CA THR A 564 -33.41 10.62 -5.18
C THR A 564 -32.82 10.52 -6.61
N PRO A 565 -33.64 10.64 -7.64
CA PRO A 565 -33.22 10.64 -9.03
C PRO A 565 -32.18 11.73 -9.34
N GLU A 566 -32.35 12.93 -8.77
CA GLU A 566 -31.46 14.08 -8.98
C GLU A 566 -30.05 13.78 -8.42
N PHE A 567 -29.98 13.25 -7.18
CA PHE A 567 -28.73 12.82 -6.59
C PHE A 567 -28.06 11.73 -7.42
N ASN A 568 -28.82 10.68 -7.78
CA ASN A 568 -28.29 9.55 -8.54
C ASN A 568 -27.78 9.98 -9.92
N ASN A 569 -28.48 10.87 -10.61
CA ASN A 569 -28.06 11.40 -11.91
C ASN A 569 -26.79 12.24 -11.79
N ALA A 570 -26.74 13.17 -10.82
CA ALA A 570 -25.55 13.98 -10.57
C ALA A 570 -24.32 13.13 -10.17
N PHE A 571 -24.52 12.17 -9.29
CA PHE A 571 -23.48 11.25 -8.84
C PHE A 571 -22.99 10.31 -9.97
N ASN A 572 -23.90 9.82 -10.82
CA ASN A 572 -23.52 9.03 -12.00
C ASN A 572 -22.73 9.86 -13.00
N ASN A 573 -23.09 11.13 -13.22
CA ASN A 573 -22.31 12.04 -14.06
C ASN A 573 -20.93 12.28 -13.49
N ALA A 574 -20.80 12.53 -12.16
CA ALA A 574 -19.53 12.74 -11.49
C ALA A 574 -18.56 11.56 -11.72
N LYS A 575 -18.99 10.33 -11.42
CA LYS A 575 -18.13 9.13 -11.53
C LYS A 575 -17.90 8.62 -12.95
N ASN A 576 -18.62 9.15 -13.95
CA ASN A 576 -18.39 8.84 -15.37
C ASN A 576 -17.59 9.93 -16.10
N THR A 577 -17.45 11.10 -15.53
CA THR A 577 -16.66 12.20 -16.05
C THR A 577 -15.26 12.18 -15.44
N ASN A 578 -14.22 12.31 -16.28
CA ASN A 578 -12.83 12.35 -15.81
C ASN A 578 -12.61 13.52 -14.84
N ILE A 579 -11.79 13.31 -13.81
CA ILE A 579 -11.44 14.35 -12.83
C ILE A 579 -10.74 15.54 -13.50
N SER A 580 -9.99 15.31 -14.57
CA SER A 580 -9.39 16.36 -15.41
C SER A 580 -10.41 17.22 -16.16
N ALA A 581 -11.63 16.72 -16.34
CA ALA A 581 -12.77 17.43 -16.95
C ALA A 581 -13.80 17.89 -15.90
N GLY A 582 -13.43 17.95 -14.62
CA GLY A 582 -14.28 18.42 -13.53
C GLY A 582 -15.16 17.35 -12.86
N GLY A 583 -15.08 16.08 -13.28
CA GLY A 583 -15.76 14.94 -12.63
C GLY A 583 -14.92 14.33 -11.50
N ALA A 584 -15.07 13.00 -11.31
CA ALA A 584 -14.38 12.27 -10.24
C ALA A 584 -13.62 11.02 -10.70
N LYS A 585 -13.76 10.63 -11.98
CA LYS A 585 -13.24 9.39 -12.56
C LYS A 585 -11.75 9.46 -12.87
N PHE A 586 -11.04 8.36 -12.59
CA PHE A 586 -9.68 8.12 -13.08
C PHE A 586 -9.70 7.39 -14.43
N ALA A 587 -8.73 7.70 -15.30
CA ALA A 587 -8.57 7.10 -16.62
C ALA A 587 -7.16 6.53 -16.84
N ASP A 588 -6.56 5.95 -15.79
CA ASP A 588 -5.20 5.44 -15.84
C ASP A 588 -5.10 4.12 -16.59
N ARG A 589 -4.06 4.01 -17.44
CA ARG A 589 -3.61 2.82 -18.19
C ARG A 589 -2.10 2.78 -18.26
N SER A 590 -1.45 2.90 -17.12
CA SER A 590 0.01 2.91 -17.01
C SER A 590 0.58 1.49 -17.06
N ASN A 591 1.82 1.37 -17.54
CA ASN A 591 2.52 0.09 -17.68
C ASN A 591 3.94 0.17 -17.15
N LEU A 592 4.46 -0.96 -16.68
CA LEU A 592 5.86 -1.18 -16.34
C LEU A 592 6.39 -2.32 -17.21
N TYR A 593 7.58 -2.14 -17.79
CA TYR A 593 8.38 -3.17 -18.47
C TYR A 593 9.68 -3.35 -17.70
N HIS A 594 10.07 -4.59 -17.43
CA HIS A 594 11.27 -4.88 -16.64
C HIS A 594 12.04 -6.05 -17.23
N TYR A 595 13.36 -5.90 -17.28
CA TYR A 595 14.32 -6.90 -17.71
C TYR A 595 15.35 -7.09 -16.62
N GLU A 596 15.70 -8.33 -16.30
CA GLU A 596 16.68 -8.65 -15.26
C GLU A 596 17.46 -9.91 -15.61
N GLY A 597 18.75 -9.87 -15.33
CA GLY A 597 19.63 -11.03 -15.41
C GLY A 597 20.49 -11.16 -14.16
N GLN A 598 20.79 -12.40 -13.79
CA GLN A 598 21.68 -12.75 -12.68
C GLN A 598 22.58 -13.90 -13.05
N LEU A 599 23.83 -13.85 -12.62
CA LEU A 599 24.86 -14.87 -12.82
C LEU A 599 25.55 -15.18 -11.49
N ASN A 600 25.59 -16.44 -11.12
CA ASN A 600 26.32 -16.95 -9.96
C ASN A 600 27.57 -17.69 -10.43
N LEU A 601 28.74 -17.16 -10.12
CA LEU A 601 30.05 -17.69 -10.51
C LEU A 601 30.70 -18.58 -9.44
N THR A 602 29.98 -19.00 -8.42
CA THR A 602 30.51 -19.78 -7.28
C THR A 602 31.11 -21.12 -7.74
N ASP A 603 30.58 -21.72 -8.81
CA ASP A 603 31.13 -22.97 -9.35
C ASP A 603 32.48 -22.74 -10.08
N GLN A 604 32.72 -21.53 -10.60
CA GLN A 604 33.93 -21.14 -11.33
C GLN A 604 35.00 -20.52 -10.40
N VAL A 605 34.55 -19.69 -9.43
CA VAL A 605 35.44 -18.98 -8.50
C VAL A 605 35.37 -19.66 -7.14
N LYS A 606 36.37 -20.52 -6.82
CA LYS A 606 36.33 -21.39 -5.63
C LYS A 606 36.74 -20.69 -4.31
N PHE A 607 37.47 -19.58 -4.37
CA PHE A 607 37.95 -18.90 -3.16
C PHE A 607 36.97 -17.91 -2.57
N VAL A 608 35.93 -17.48 -3.33
CA VAL A 608 34.87 -16.57 -2.91
C VAL A 608 33.62 -16.83 -3.75
N GLU A 609 32.45 -16.79 -3.14
CA GLU A 609 31.17 -16.84 -3.87
C GLU A 609 30.92 -15.48 -4.53
N VAL A 610 30.65 -15.48 -5.85
CA VAL A 610 30.44 -14.28 -6.65
C VAL A 610 29.08 -14.30 -7.29
N LEU A 611 28.28 -13.27 -7.04
CA LEU A 611 26.97 -13.08 -7.65
C LEU A 611 26.93 -11.70 -8.35
N LEU A 612 26.57 -11.71 -9.63
CA LEU A 612 26.42 -10.54 -10.47
C LEU A 612 24.98 -10.42 -10.94
N GLY A 613 24.46 -9.20 -11.07
CA GLY A 613 23.15 -8.99 -11.67
C GLY A 613 23.01 -7.60 -12.26
N ALA A 614 22.12 -7.51 -13.26
CA ALA A 614 21.75 -6.25 -13.90
C ALA A 614 20.26 -6.23 -14.20
N SER A 615 19.69 -5.04 -14.20
CA SER A 615 18.27 -4.81 -14.47
C SER A 615 18.06 -3.51 -15.24
N ALA A 616 17.01 -3.50 -16.06
CA ALA A 616 16.48 -2.30 -16.71
C ALA A 616 14.97 -2.29 -16.59
N ARG A 617 14.38 -1.14 -16.29
CA ARG A 617 12.93 -0.97 -16.26
C ARG A 617 12.49 0.32 -16.94
N THR A 618 11.29 0.31 -17.49
CA THR A 618 10.66 1.48 -18.10
C THR A 618 9.24 1.60 -17.58
N TYR A 619 8.93 2.70 -16.93
CA TYR A 619 7.56 3.12 -16.67
C TYR A 619 7.01 3.84 -17.89
N SER A 620 5.77 3.54 -18.29
CA SER A 620 5.00 4.23 -19.33
C SER A 620 3.69 4.70 -18.71
N LEU A 621 3.69 5.91 -18.17
CA LEU A 621 2.54 6.51 -17.48
C LEU A 621 1.55 7.06 -18.50
N ASN A 622 0.25 6.78 -18.29
CA ASN A 622 -0.84 7.18 -19.17
C ASN A 622 -2.13 7.34 -18.37
N SER A 623 -2.31 8.47 -17.75
CA SER A 623 -3.50 8.80 -16.96
C SER A 623 -4.49 9.74 -17.67
N GLN A 624 -4.18 10.19 -18.87
CA GLN A 624 -5.00 11.16 -19.61
C GLN A 624 -5.25 12.44 -18.79
N GLY A 625 -4.25 12.89 -18.04
CA GLY A 625 -4.33 14.06 -17.18
C GLY A 625 -5.14 13.86 -15.89
N THR A 626 -5.56 12.62 -15.56
CA THR A 626 -6.35 12.36 -14.33
C THR A 626 -5.51 12.13 -13.09
N ILE A 627 -4.22 11.81 -13.26
CA ILE A 627 -3.24 11.65 -12.16
C ILE A 627 -1.97 12.47 -12.44
N PHE A 628 -1.45 12.35 -13.66
CA PHE A 628 -0.17 12.94 -14.06
C PHE A 628 -0.35 14.13 -15.02
N ALA A 629 0.71 14.91 -15.19
CA ALA A 629 0.80 15.96 -16.19
C ALA A 629 1.07 15.37 -17.60
N ASP A 630 0.25 14.41 -18.05
CA ASP A 630 0.43 13.60 -19.26
C ASP A 630 -0.63 13.87 -20.35
N THR A 631 -1.27 15.04 -20.31
CA THR A 631 -2.25 15.47 -21.35
C THR A 631 -1.65 15.61 -22.73
N ALA A 632 -0.36 15.93 -22.82
CA ALA A 632 0.37 16.03 -24.09
C ALA A 632 0.89 14.68 -24.63
N GLY A 633 0.76 13.60 -23.86
CA GLY A 633 1.23 12.26 -24.21
C GLY A 633 1.78 11.48 -23.03
N LYS A 634 2.12 10.22 -23.28
CA LYS A 634 2.64 9.31 -22.25
C LYS A 634 3.99 9.77 -21.71
N ILE A 635 4.16 9.70 -20.37
CA ILE A 635 5.44 9.96 -19.72
C ILE A 635 6.22 8.64 -19.64
N LYS A 636 7.48 8.65 -20.10
CA LYS A 636 8.39 7.50 -19.96
C LYS A 636 9.48 7.82 -18.96
N ILE A 637 9.81 6.85 -18.10
CA ILE A 637 10.88 6.95 -17.10
C ILE A 637 11.67 5.66 -17.16
N ASN A 638 12.97 5.74 -17.46
CA ASN A 638 13.86 4.59 -17.50
C ASN A 638 14.72 4.54 -16.24
N GLU A 639 14.94 3.32 -15.75
CA GLU A 639 15.83 3.02 -14.63
C GLU A 639 16.73 1.83 -15.00
N TYR A 640 18.01 1.93 -14.63
CA TYR A 640 19.01 0.89 -14.86
C TYR A 640 19.72 0.58 -13.55
N GLY A 641 20.01 -0.69 -13.31
CA GLY A 641 20.72 -1.10 -12.10
C GLY A 641 21.67 -2.26 -12.36
N ALA A 642 22.78 -2.28 -11.64
CA ALA A 642 23.72 -3.40 -11.65
C ALA A 642 24.26 -3.62 -10.24
N TYR A 643 24.49 -4.88 -9.86
CA TYR A 643 25.04 -5.22 -8.54
C TYR A 643 26.06 -6.35 -8.59
N LEU A 644 26.95 -6.30 -7.61
CA LEU A 644 27.92 -7.33 -7.29
C LEU A 644 27.75 -7.74 -5.83
N GLN A 645 27.72 -9.03 -5.54
CA GLN A 645 27.79 -9.57 -4.19
C GLN A 645 28.94 -10.57 -4.11
N LEU A 646 29.73 -10.44 -3.05
CA LEU A 646 30.81 -11.37 -2.68
C LEU A 646 30.50 -11.96 -1.32
N GLN A 647 30.70 -13.28 -1.17
CA GLN A 647 30.51 -13.97 0.09
C GLN A 647 31.67 -14.96 0.33
N LYS A 648 32.20 -14.96 1.55
CA LYS A 648 33.27 -15.86 1.93
C LYS A 648 33.07 -16.39 3.35
N LYS A 649 33.30 -17.70 3.50
CA LYS A 649 33.36 -18.37 4.79
C LYS A 649 34.84 -18.40 5.23
N LEU A 650 35.10 -18.06 6.48
CA LEU A 650 36.40 -17.95 7.12
C LEU A 650 36.38 -18.68 8.46
N ILE A 651 37.57 -18.98 9.01
CA ILE A 651 37.76 -19.55 10.35
C ILE A 651 36.96 -20.85 10.51
N ASN A 652 37.17 -21.84 9.60
CA ASN A 652 36.46 -23.11 9.58
C ASN A 652 34.92 -22.91 9.59
N GLU A 653 34.44 -21.94 8.79
CA GLU A 653 33.02 -21.55 8.68
C GLU A 653 32.41 -20.90 9.93
N ALA A 654 33.22 -20.56 10.93
CA ALA A 654 32.74 -19.83 12.10
C ALA A 654 32.38 -18.36 11.78
N LEU A 655 32.98 -17.79 10.72
CA LEU A 655 32.73 -16.46 10.26
C LEU A 655 32.33 -16.47 8.78
N LYS A 656 31.16 -15.95 8.44
CA LYS A 656 30.69 -15.73 7.08
C LYS A 656 30.57 -14.24 6.82
N LEU A 657 31.38 -13.71 5.90
CA LEU A 657 31.34 -12.32 5.47
C LEU A 657 30.60 -12.20 4.15
N THR A 658 29.69 -11.23 4.04
CA THR A 658 28.99 -10.91 2.80
C THR A 658 29.11 -9.41 2.53
N GLY A 659 29.62 -9.05 1.36
CA GLY A 659 29.66 -7.68 0.86
C GLY A 659 28.87 -7.56 -0.42
N SER A 660 28.06 -6.52 -0.57
CA SER A 660 27.36 -6.21 -1.81
C SER A 660 27.45 -4.74 -2.12
N ILE A 661 27.49 -4.41 -3.40
CA ILE A 661 27.38 -3.03 -3.90
C ILE A 661 26.44 -3.04 -5.10
N ARG A 662 25.56 -2.06 -5.16
CA ARG A 662 24.68 -1.83 -6.28
C ARG A 662 24.76 -0.38 -6.73
N TYR A 663 24.72 -0.17 -8.04
CA TYR A 663 24.55 1.13 -8.67
C TYR A 663 23.22 1.17 -9.42
N ASP A 664 22.44 2.24 -9.23
CA ASP A 664 21.19 2.47 -9.96
C ASP A 664 21.13 3.89 -10.49
N LYS A 665 20.54 4.07 -11.67
CA LYS A 665 20.34 5.33 -12.36
C LYS A 665 18.91 5.45 -12.85
N ASN A 666 18.28 6.61 -12.61
CA ASN A 666 16.98 7.00 -13.13
C ASN A 666 17.16 8.21 -14.06
N ASP A 667 16.33 8.35 -15.09
CA ASP A 667 16.43 9.43 -16.07
C ASP A 667 16.45 10.83 -15.44
N ASN A 668 15.68 11.03 -14.35
CA ASN A 668 15.48 12.34 -13.74
C ASN A 668 16.46 12.63 -12.57
N PHE A 669 17.22 11.63 -12.10
CA PHE A 669 18.09 11.76 -10.91
C PHE A 669 19.49 11.24 -11.17
N GLN A 670 20.44 11.74 -10.37
CA GLN A 670 21.81 11.21 -10.37
C GLN A 670 21.81 9.75 -9.86
N GLY A 671 22.80 8.98 -10.31
CA GLY A 671 23.01 7.59 -9.91
C GLY A 671 23.29 7.47 -8.41
N GLN A 672 22.83 6.34 -7.84
CA GLN A 672 22.97 6.03 -6.42
C GLN A 672 23.77 4.74 -6.22
N PHE A 673 24.74 4.78 -5.31
CA PHE A 673 25.47 3.59 -4.86
C PHE A 673 24.93 3.13 -3.51
N THR A 674 24.67 1.82 -3.40
CA THR A 674 24.17 1.18 -2.18
C THR A 674 25.08 0.04 -1.73
N PRO A 675 26.11 0.33 -0.93
CA PRO A 675 26.92 -0.70 -0.28
C PRO A 675 26.17 -1.36 0.88
N ARG A 676 26.48 -2.64 1.09
CA ARG A 676 26.05 -3.46 2.23
C ARG A 676 27.20 -4.36 2.65
N ILE A 677 27.45 -4.46 3.95
CA ILE A 677 28.40 -5.40 4.54
C ILE A 677 27.71 -6.10 5.70
N SER A 678 27.85 -7.42 5.79
CA SER A 678 27.33 -8.19 6.91
C SER A 678 28.29 -9.31 7.32
N ALA A 679 28.29 -9.62 8.61
CA ALA A 679 29.05 -10.70 9.20
C ALA A 679 28.10 -11.60 9.99
N LEU A 680 28.16 -12.90 9.74
CA LEU A 680 27.53 -13.94 10.54
C LEU A 680 28.62 -14.68 11.30
N ILE A 681 28.52 -14.68 12.60
CA ILE A 681 29.47 -15.30 13.53
C ILE A 681 28.78 -16.47 14.20
N ARG A 682 29.20 -17.69 13.92
CA ARG A 682 28.74 -18.90 14.57
C ARG A 682 29.44 -19.04 15.92
N ILE A 683 28.71 -18.86 17.01
CA ILE A 683 29.23 -18.97 18.38
C ILE A 683 29.09 -20.38 18.94
N ALA A 684 28.11 -21.16 18.43
CA ALA A 684 27.92 -22.58 18.70
C ALA A 684 27.16 -23.22 17.54
N LYS A 685 26.96 -24.54 17.58
CA LYS A 685 26.13 -25.24 16.58
C LYS A 685 24.73 -24.66 16.56
N ASP A 686 24.25 -24.22 15.40
CA ASP A 686 22.92 -23.62 15.18
C ASP A 686 22.67 -22.32 16.01
N ASN A 687 23.75 -21.63 16.44
CA ASN A 687 23.69 -20.39 17.22
C ASN A 687 24.60 -19.33 16.57
N ASN A 688 24.02 -18.24 16.12
CA ASN A 688 24.70 -17.25 15.30
C ASN A 688 24.43 -15.82 15.81
N ILE A 689 25.46 -15.01 15.85
CA ILE A 689 25.36 -13.55 15.96
C ILE A 689 25.51 -12.97 14.53
N ARG A 690 24.68 -12.00 14.19
CA ARG A 690 24.76 -11.26 12.94
C ARG A 690 25.01 -9.79 13.19
N LEU A 691 25.89 -9.20 12.38
CA LEU A 691 26.17 -7.78 12.36
C LEU A 691 26.00 -7.30 10.92
N SER A 692 25.34 -6.17 10.70
CA SER A 692 25.22 -5.61 9.38
C SER A 692 25.26 -4.08 9.36
N TYR A 693 25.92 -3.55 8.34
CA TYR A 693 25.82 -2.19 7.86
C TYR A 693 25.19 -2.22 6.47
N GLN A 694 24.10 -1.51 6.29
CA GLN A 694 23.34 -1.51 5.06
C GLN A 694 22.98 -0.08 4.68
N THR A 695 23.08 0.22 3.40
CA THR A 695 22.48 1.44 2.86
C THR A 695 21.27 1.09 2.00
N ALA A 696 20.33 2.01 1.92
CA ALA A 696 19.18 1.91 1.07
C ALA A 696 18.76 3.29 0.56
N TYR A 697 18.01 3.34 -0.50
CA TYR A 697 17.49 4.58 -1.07
C TYR A 697 16.17 4.30 -1.79
N ARG A 698 15.41 5.36 -2.06
CA ARG A 698 14.36 5.35 -3.06
C ARG A 698 14.49 6.56 -3.99
N PHE A 699 14.29 6.35 -5.26
CA PHE A 699 13.96 7.46 -6.14
C PHE A 699 12.60 8.04 -5.73
N PRO A 700 12.37 9.34 -5.90
CA PRO A 700 11.02 9.89 -5.81
C PRO A 700 10.07 9.06 -6.67
N SER A 701 8.89 8.73 -6.16
CA SER A 701 7.91 7.91 -6.86
C SER A 701 7.46 8.56 -8.18
N THR A 702 6.80 7.81 -9.05
CA THR A 702 6.21 8.39 -10.28
C THR A 702 5.28 9.55 -9.96
N GLN A 703 4.55 9.45 -8.83
CA GLN A 703 3.70 10.54 -8.33
C GLN A 703 4.53 11.70 -7.76
N ASP A 704 5.59 11.45 -6.96
CA ASP A 704 6.46 12.51 -6.49
C ASP A 704 7.10 13.30 -7.64
N GLN A 705 7.32 12.65 -8.79
CA GLN A 705 7.90 13.27 -9.98
C GLN A 705 6.85 14.03 -10.80
N TYR A 706 5.69 13.43 -11.13
CA TYR A 706 4.82 13.89 -12.22
C TYR A 706 3.36 14.10 -11.83
N ILE A 707 2.96 13.97 -10.57
CA ILE A 707 1.55 14.15 -10.19
C ILE A 707 1.03 15.55 -10.52
N ASN A 708 -0.19 15.61 -11.04
CA ASN A 708 -0.97 16.83 -11.26
C ASN A 708 -2.43 16.51 -10.99
N LEU A 709 -2.77 16.28 -9.72
CA LEU A 709 -4.05 15.77 -9.29
C LEU A 709 -4.78 16.78 -8.40
N LEU A 710 -5.99 17.17 -8.81
CA LEU A 710 -6.91 17.91 -7.96
C LEU A 710 -7.55 16.92 -6.95
N THR A 711 -7.32 17.17 -5.66
CA THR A 711 -7.93 16.42 -4.56
C THR A 711 -9.08 17.18 -3.94
N GLY A 712 -9.75 16.58 -2.94
CA GLY A 712 -10.79 17.23 -2.17
C GLY A 712 -10.33 18.58 -1.56
N GLY A 713 -11.29 19.47 -1.32
CA GLY A 713 -11.01 20.83 -0.78
C GLY A 713 -10.29 21.78 -1.73
N ALA A 714 -10.34 21.50 -3.05
CA ALA A 714 -9.67 22.28 -4.10
C ALA A 714 -8.14 22.37 -3.93
N ASN A 715 -7.51 21.40 -3.27
CA ASN A 715 -6.07 21.29 -3.17
C ASN A 715 -5.52 20.48 -4.37
N ARG A 716 -4.48 20.99 -5.02
CA ARG A 716 -3.83 20.33 -6.15
C ARG A 716 -2.48 19.75 -5.72
N LEU A 717 -2.33 18.44 -5.84
CA LEU A 717 -1.04 17.77 -5.69
C LEU A 717 -0.22 17.98 -6.96
N ILE A 718 1.01 18.47 -6.83
CA ILE A 718 1.93 18.67 -7.96
C ILE A 718 3.26 17.96 -7.72
N GLY A 719 3.90 17.54 -8.80
CA GLY A 719 5.21 16.91 -8.80
C GLY A 719 6.33 17.86 -8.40
N GLY A 720 7.47 17.32 -7.99
CA GLY A 720 8.62 18.08 -7.52
C GLY A 720 9.74 18.27 -8.55
N LEU A 721 9.56 17.84 -9.81
CA LEU A 721 10.55 18.11 -10.86
C LEU A 721 10.61 19.59 -11.24
N PRO A 722 11.77 20.14 -11.65
CA PRO A 722 11.93 21.54 -12.01
C PRO A 722 10.95 22.02 -13.09
N SER A 723 10.56 21.12 -14.01
CA SER A 723 9.55 21.40 -15.06
C SER A 723 8.20 21.87 -14.51
N PHE A 724 7.81 21.46 -13.27
CA PHE A 724 6.58 21.92 -12.65
C PHE A 724 6.61 23.39 -12.25
N ALA A 725 7.76 23.92 -11.81
CA ALA A 725 7.90 25.34 -11.53
C ALA A 725 7.65 26.19 -12.78
N THR A 726 8.14 25.73 -13.94
CA THR A 726 7.90 26.37 -15.26
C THR A 726 6.45 26.17 -15.71
N PHE A 727 5.90 24.96 -15.63
CA PHE A 727 4.53 24.64 -16.02
C PHE A 727 3.49 25.49 -15.26
N PHE A 728 3.67 25.60 -13.93
CA PHE A 728 2.81 26.42 -13.07
C PHE A 728 3.21 27.92 -13.06
N LYS A 729 4.23 28.33 -13.81
CA LYS A 729 4.67 29.74 -13.95
C LYS A 729 4.98 30.41 -12.60
N PHE A 730 5.62 29.68 -11.63
CA PHE A 730 5.90 30.24 -10.32
C PHE A 730 6.86 31.45 -10.34
N GLY A 731 7.62 31.64 -11.42
CA GLY A 731 8.46 32.81 -11.62
C GLY A 731 7.65 34.09 -11.87
N SER A 732 6.52 33.99 -12.58
CA SER A 732 5.65 35.13 -12.92
C SER A 732 4.39 35.20 -12.06
N ASN A 733 3.94 34.10 -11.44
CA ASN A 733 2.85 34.05 -10.48
C ASN A 733 3.31 33.26 -9.25
N PRO A 734 4.00 33.91 -8.30
CA PRO A 734 4.62 33.26 -7.18
C PRO A 734 3.58 32.59 -6.27
N ALA A 735 3.96 31.44 -5.69
CA ALA A 735 3.21 30.79 -4.63
C ALA A 735 3.72 31.26 -3.26
N TYR A 736 2.83 31.30 -2.28
CA TYR A 736 3.11 31.73 -0.91
C TYR A 736 2.89 30.55 0.04
N THR A 737 3.66 30.50 1.14
CA THR A 737 3.50 29.43 2.13
C THR A 737 2.11 29.48 2.75
N SER A 738 1.46 28.32 2.95
CA SER A 738 0.09 28.26 3.50
C SER A 738 -0.01 28.95 4.86
N GLN A 739 1.02 28.82 5.72
CA GLN A 739 1.03 29.50 7.01
C GLN A 739 0.98 31.02 6.85
N SER A 740 1.76 31.59 5.92
CA SER A 740 1.76 33.04 5.69
C SER A 740 0.42 33.56 5.15
N ILE A 741 -0.31 32.74 4.39
CA ILE A 741 -1.66 33.07 3.92
C ILE A 741 -2.66 33.04 5.09
N VAL A 742 -2.53 32.06 6.00
CA VAL A 742 -3.35 32.00 7.23
C VAL A 742 -3.10 33.24 8.08
N ASP A 743 -1.83 33.59 8.33
CA ASP A 743 -1.46 34.77 9.11
C ASP A 743 -1.98 36.08 8.46
N TYR A 744 -1.86 36.18 7.14
CA TYR A 744 -2.39 37.31 6.36
C TYR A 744 -3.92 37.40 6.52
N ARG A 745 -4.65 36.30 6.32
CA ARG A 745 -6.13 36.31 6.51
C ARG A 745 -6.53 36.63 7.94
N ALA A 746 -5.77 36.15 8.93
CA ALA A 746 -6.02 36.48 10.34
C ALA A 746 -5.86 38.01 10.62
N SER A 747 -4.96 38.70 9.90
CA SER A 747 -4.77 40.13 10.05
C SER A 747 -6.00 40.99 9.69
N PHE A 748 -6.97 40.44 8.92
CA PHE A 748 -8.23 41.13 8.60
C PHE A 748 -9.10 41.40 9.80
N ALA A 749 -8.85 40.76 10.95
CA ALA A 749 -9.51 41.10 12.20
C ALA A 749 -9.19 42.53 12.71
N SER A 750 -8.05 43.08 12.28
CA SER A 750 -7.62 44.45 12.59
C SER A 750 -7.40 45.26 11.32
N THR A 751 -6.20 45.20 10.76
CA THR A 751 -5.83 45.86 9.50
C THR A 751 -5.14 44.83 8.60
N PRO A 752 -5.64 44.62 7.35
CA PRO A 752 -5.02 43.69 6.40
C PRO A 752 -3.55 44.02 6.18
N ASN A 753 -2.66 43.04 6.44
CA ASN A 753 -1.22 43.24 6.33
C ASN A 753 -0.62 42.29 5.26
N PRO A 754 -0.50 42.73 3.97
CA PRO A 754 0.12 41.94 2.90
C PRO A 754 1.60 41.59 3.17
N GLY A 755 2.30 42.32 4.04
CA GLY A 755 3.69 42.06 4.42
C GLY A 755 3.90 40.72 5.15
N LEU A 756 2.83 40.10 5.63
CA LEU A 756 2.87 38.74 6.23
C LEU A 756 3.03 37.64 5.19
N LEU A 757 2.72 37.93 3.91
CA LEU A 757 2.83 36.95 2.84
C LEU A 757 4.29 36.61 2.52
N LYS A 758 4.66 35.31 2.61
CA LYS A 758 6.02 34.80 2.34
C LYS A 758 6.01 33.92 1.12
N VAL A 759 6.79 34.32 0.09
CA VAL A 759 6.97 33.52 -1.11
C VAL A 759 7.61 32.18 -0.76
N ALA A 760 7.06 31.09 -1.29
CA ALA A 760 7.59 29.76 -1.13
C ALA A 760 8.76 29.50 -2.08
N THR A 761 9.81 28.83 -1.61
CA THR A 761 10.96 28.43 -2.41
C THR A 761 10.77 27.00 -2.89
N PHE A 762 10.87 26.78 -4.21
CA PHE A 762 10.84 25.46 -4.82
C PHE A 762 12.26 24.92 -4.95
N THR A 763 12.55 23.79 -4.31
CA THR A 763 13.83 23.09 -4.44
C THR A 763 13.62 21.84 -5.29
N THR A 764 14.62 21.50 -6.11
CA THR A 764 14.61 20.25 -6.88
C THR A 764 14.61 19.06 -5.93
N ILE A 765 13.68 18.14 -6.12
CA ILE A 765 13.63 16.91 -5.34
C ILE A 765 14.83 16.01 -5.60
N ARG A 766 15.26 15.31 -4.55
CA ARG A 766 16.37 14.37 -4.56
C ARG A 766 15.93 12.99 -4.06
N PRO A 767 16.67 11.92 -4.43
CA PRO A 767 16.45 10.61 -3.85
C PRO A 767 16.62 10.64 -2.33
N GLU A 768 15.69 10.00 -1.63
CA GLU A 768 15.78 9.77 -0.20
C GLU A 768 16.72 8.61 0.06
N SER A 769 17.60 8.71 1.06
CA SER A 769 18.58 7.69 1.39
C SER A 769 18.57 7.33 2.88
N MET A 770 19.00 6.11 3.19
CA MET A 770 19.09 5.59 4.55
C MET A 770 20.40 4.83 4.77
N GLN A 771 20.96 4.99 5.96
CA GLN A 771 22.03 4.15 6.51
C GLN A 771 21.48 3.40 7.72
N SER A 772 21.68 2.09 7.81
CA SER A 772 21.16 1.24 8.88
C SER A 772 22.26 0.33 9.44
N TYR A 773 22.34 0.24 10.75
CA TYR A 773 23.20 -0.67 11.50
C TYR A 773 22.31 -1.64 12.27
N GLU A 774 22.61 -2.93 12.21
CA GLU A 774 21.83 -3.95 12.91
C GLU A 774 22.76 -4.94 13.58
N ILE A 775 22.44 -5.29 14.82
CA ILE A 775 22.97 -6.44 15.55
C ILE A 775 21.81 -7.39 15.85
N GLY A 776 22.04 -8.69 15.70
CA GLY A 776 21.04 -9.69 16.04
C GLY A 776 21.66 -11.01 16.48
N TYR A 777 20.84 -11.82 17.12
CA TYR A 777 21.15 -13.19 17.47
C TYR A 777 20.00 -14.09 16.99
N LYS A 778 20.33 -15.21 16.34
CA LYS A 778 19.39 -16.27 16.02
C LYS A 778 20.00 -17.62 16.41
N GLY A 779 19.28 -18.36 17.23
CA GLY A 779 19.77 -19.63 17.75
C GLY A 779 18.68 -20.65 17.96
N LEU A 780 19.00 -21.92 17.75
CA LEU A 780 18.15 -23.07 18.01
C LEU A 780 18.70 -23.82 19.22
N LEU A 781 17.98 -23.72 20.35
CA LEU A 781 18.32 -24.34 21.60
C LEU A 781 17.61 -25.69 21.75
N SER A 782 18.34 -26.74 22.15
CA SER A 782 17.81 -28.09 22.34
C SER A 782 16.97 -28.62 21.18
N LYS A 783 17.19 -28.17 19.96
CA LYS A 783 16.42 -28.49 18.72
C LYS A 783 14.91 -28.22 18.79
N LYS A 784 14.42 -27.58 19.84
CA LYS A 784 13.00 -27.33 20.09
C LYS A 784 12.64 -25.88 20.35
N PHE A 785 13.61 -25.03 20.65
CA PHE A 785 13.40 -23.64 21.02
C PHE A 785 14.22 -22.73 20.12
N LEU A 786 13.58 -22.09 19.16
CA LEU A 786 14.18 -21.11 18.23
C LEU A 786 14.01 -19.72 18.83
N VAL A 787 15.09 -18.97 18.96
CA VAL A 787 15.09 -17.59 19.43
C VAL A 787 15.67 -16.69 18.33
N ASP A 788 15.07 -15.54 18.12
CA ASP A 788 15.56 -14.50 17.20
C ASP A 788 15.36 -13.11 17.80
N VAL A 789 16.46 -12.40 18.00
CA VAL A 789 16.49 -11.06 18.59
C VAL A 789 17.27 -10.14 17.67
N TYR A 790 16.82 -8.90 17.53
CA TYR A 790 17.57 -7.85 16.84
C TYR A 790 17.38 -6.47 17.47
N TYR A 791 18.36 -5.61 17.25
CA TYR A 791 18.30 -4.18 17.48
C TYR A 791 18.87 -3.46 16.26
N TYR A 792 18.24 -2.38 15.83
CA TYR A 792 18.74 -1.56 14.73
C TYR A 792 18.73 -0.07 15.06
N PHE A 793 19.63 0.66 14.37
CA PHE A 793 19.70 2.11 14.30
C PHE A 793 19.76 2.52 12.83
N SER A 794 18.92 3.47 12.42
CA SER A 794 18.88 3.98 11.06
C SER A 794 18.91 5.50 11.03
N LYS A 795 19.54 6.08 10.00
CA LYS A 795 19.62 7.52 9.73
C LYS A 795 19.13 7.77 8.31
N TYR A 796 18.06 8.57 8.19
CA TYR A 796 17.47 8.98 6.92
C TYR A 796 17.98 10.36 6.53
N LYS A 797 18.30 10.56 5.25
CA LYS A 797 18.72 11.84 4.64
C LYS A 797 17.83 12.15 3.46
N ASP A 798 17.65 13.46 3.17
CA ASP A 798 16.81 13.94 2.08
C ASP A 798 15.39 13.37 2.12
N PHE A 799 14.84 13.28 3.33
CA PHE A 799 13.51 12.73 3.59
C PHE A 799 12.46 13.42 2.72
N ILE A 800 11.69 12.65 1.94
CA ILE A 800 10.69 13.18 1.01
C ILE A 800 9.38 13.40 1.75
N GLY A 801 8.92 14.65 1.73
CA GLY A 801 7.65 15.12 2.28
C GLY A 801 6.93 16.07 1.32
N ARG A 802 5.93 16.78 1.81
CA ARG A 802 5.18 17.77 1.04
C ARG A 802 5.09 19.11 1.79
N ALA A 803 5.03 20.20 1.02
CA ALA A 803 4.75 21.55 1.51
C ALA A 803 3.47 22.09 0.87
N ALA A 804 2.63 22.73 1.68
CA ALA A 804 1.42 23.38 1.21
C ALA A 804 1.68 24.87 0.90
N VAL A 805 1.14 25.34 -0.24
CA VAL A 805 1.25 26.72 -0.69
C VAL A 805 -0.04 27.18 -1.35
N GLY A 806 -0.22 28.48 -1.46
CA GLY A 806 -1.31 29.08 -2.23
C GLY A 806 -0.80 30.16 -3.18
N ARG A 807 -1.52 30.39 -4.26
CA ARG A 807 -1.25 31.50 -5.19
C ARG A 807 -2.55 32.12 -5.70
N GLY A 808 -2.46 33.33 -6.23
CA GLY A 808 -3.59 33.99 -6.85
C GLY A 808 -4.05 33.31 -8.13
N LYS A 809 -5.37 33.10 -8.28
CA LYS A 809 -5.96 32.55 -9.51
C LYS A 809 -5.90 33.50 -10.70
N SER A 810 -5.84 34.83 -10.47
CA SER A 810 -5.74 35.81 -11.55
C SER A 810 -4.46 35.68 -12.38
N GLY A 811 -3.40 35.10 -11.78
CA GLY A 811 -2.08 35.03 -12.41
C GLY A 811 -1.30 36.33 -12.38
N ASP A 812 -1.84 37.37 -11.79
CA ASP A 812 -1.22 38.68 -11.64
C ASP A 812 -0.58 38.85 -10.25
N PRO A 813 0.74 38.95 -10.15
CA PRO A 813 1.44 39.13 -8.86
C PRO A 813 1.01 40.37 -8.07
N ALA A 814 0.64 41.45 -8.78
CA ALA A 814 0.17 42.68 -8.13
C ALA A 814 -1.17 42.46 -7.42
N ARG A 815 -1.98 41.53 -7.90
CA ARG A 815 -3.26 41.17 -7.28
C ARG A 815 -3.15 40.06 -6.22
N ALA A 816 -1.96 39.50 -6.02
CA ALA A 816 -1.79 38.39 -5.08
C ALA A 816 -2.40 38.65 -3.68
N PRO A 817 -2.24 39.80 -3.05
CA PRO A 817 -2.91 40.10 -1.77
C PRO A 817 -4.44 40.03 -1.85
N ILE A 818 -5.04 40.54 -2.95
CA ILE A 818 -6.49 40.50 -3.16
C ILE A 818 -6.96 39.06 -3.36
N ASP A 819 -6.26 38.30 -4.21
CA ASP A 819 -6.62 36.93 -4.54
C ASP A 819 -6.45 35.99 -3.31
N LEU A 820 -5.38 36.17 -2.53
CA LEU A 820 -5.08 35.37 -1.36
C LEU A 820 -5.95 35.70 -0.14
N ALA A 821 -6.63 36.82 -0.17
CA ALA A 821 -7.61 37.17 0.87
C ALA A 821 -8.81 36.22 0.87
N SER A 822 -9.19 35.68 -0.31
CA SER A 822 -10.34 34.82 -0.45
C SER A 822 -9.93 33.38 -0.85
N PRO A 823 -10.49 32.33 -0.25
CA PRO A 823 -10.26 30.95 -0.66
C PRO A 823 -10.79 30.64 -2.09
N PHE A 824 -11.77 31.44 -2.59
CA PHE A 824 -12.32 31.26 -3.93
C PHE A 824 -11.38 31.74 -5.05
N THR A 825 -10.55 32.73 -4.75
CA THR A 825 -9.56 33.29 -5.66
C THR A 825 -8.14 32.80 -5.39
N THR A 826 -7.96 31.93 -4.41
CA THR A 826 -6.71 31.22 -4.10
C THR A 826 -6.68 29.86 -4.77
N ASP A 827 -5.56 29.54 -5.40
CA ASP A 827 -5.21 28.20 -5.95
C ASP A 827 -4.33 27.51 -4.92
N ASN A 828 -4.87 26.51 -4.22
CA ASN A 828 -4.13 25.77 -3.19
C ASN A 828 -3.36 24.63 -3.82
N LEU A 829 -2.06 24.55 -3.52
CA LEU A 829 -1.14 23.59 -4.09
C LEU A 829 -0.37 22.87 -2.99
N SER A 830 -0.03 21.60 -3.22
CA SER A 830 0.89 20.85 -2.39
C SER A 830 1.98 20.24 -3.27
N PHE A 831 3.23 20.61 -3.04
CA PHE A 831 4.38 20.14 -3.82
C PHE A 831 5.35 19.32 -2.99
N VAL A 832 6.15 18.50 -3.65
CA VAL A 832 7.11 17.59 -3.03
C VAL A 832 8.38 18.33 -2.63
N VAL A 833 8.88 18.07 -1.41
CA VAL A 833 10.12 18.66 -0.87
C VAL A 833 10.97 17.61 -0.19
N ASN A 834 12.28 17.87 -0.05
CA ASN A 834 13.17 17.11 0.82
C ASN A 834 13.38 17.83 2.14
N SER A 835 13.39 17.09 3.24
CA SER A 835 13.80 17.64 4.54
C SER A 835 15.30 17.99 4.53
N PRO A 836 15.69 19.19 4.95
CA PRO A 836 17.11 19.56 5.02
C PRO A 836 17.85 18.85 6.16
N THR A 837 17.15 18.34 7.15
CA THR A 837 17.70 17.73 8.36
C THR A 837 17.55 16.21 8.34
N PRO A 838 18.60 15.43 8.69
CA PRO A 838 18.48 13.98 8.82
C PRO A 838 17.58 13.60 10.00
N VAL A 839 16.82 12.52 9.82
CA VAL A 839 15.94 11.93 10.84
C VAL A 839 16.50 10.58 11.26
N LYS A 840 16.40 10.21 12.53
CA LYS A 840 16.90 8.95 13.07
C LYS A 840 15.75 8.02 13.46
N ALA A 841 15.95 6.70 13.27
CA ALA A 841 15.03 5.68 13.75
C ALA A 841 15.78 4.60 14.52
N THR A 842 15.16 4.09 15.56
CA THR A 842 15.64 2.93 16.32
C THR A 842 14.53 1.93 16.50
N GLY A 843 14.86 0.65 16.53
CA GLY A 843 13.87 -0.38 16.83
C GLY A 843 14.52 -1.68 17.29
N TYR A 844 13.68 -2.52 17.85
CA TYR A 844 14.08 -3.84 18.36
C TYR A 844 12.98 -4.87 18.09
N GLY A 845 13.37 -6.12 18.03
CA GLY A 845 12.45 -7.23 17.97
C GLY A 845 13.00 -8.43 18.72
N PHE A 846 12.12 -9.08 19.45
CA PHE A 846 12.33 -10.36 20.09
C PHE A 846 11.29 -11.35 19.61
N GLY A 847 11.68 -12.57 19.29
CA GLY A 847 10.76 -13.62 18.91
C GLY A 847 11.27 -14.97 19.32
N PHE A 848 10.34 -15.89 19.64
CA PHE A 848 10.65 -17.29 19.80
C PHE A 848 9.56 -18.20 19.23
N GLU A 849 9.98 -19.39 18.85
CA GLU A 849 9.12 -20.51 18.48
C GLU A 849 9.54 -21.72 19.33
N TRP A 850 8.60 -22.34 19.99
CA TRP A 850 8.87 -23.43 20.93
C TRP A 850 7.95 -24.62 20.70
N ASN A 851 8.56 -25.76 20.34
CA ASN A 851 7.89 -27.06 20.36
C ASN A 851 7.82 -27.57 21.80
N VAL A 852 6.72 -27.28 22.48
CA VAL A 852 6.54 -27.59 23.93
C VAL A 852 6.43 -29.09 24.15
N LEU A 853 5.46 -29.75 23.53
CA LEU A 853 5.16 -31.19 23.60
C LEU A 853 4.54 -31.58 22.25
N LYS A 854 4.87 -32.81 21.76
CA LYS A 854 4.17 -33.47 20.62
C LYS A 854 3.47 -32.53 19.63
N GLU A 855 4.19 -31.74 18.88
CA GLU A 855 3.62 -30.83 17.86
C GLU A 855 2.84 -29.61 18.41
N TYR A 856 2.79 -29.38 19.74
CA TYR A 856 2.31 -28.11 20.26
C TYR A 856 3.35 -27.03 20.03
N MET A 857 3.02 -26.09 19.15
CA MET A 857 3.87 -24.95 18.80
C MET A 857 3.39 -23.71 19.57
N LEU A 858 4.23 -23.16 20.42
CA LEU A 858 4.05 -21.85 21.02
C LEU A 858 4.93 -20.85 20.29
N THR A 859 4.34 -19.77 19.82
CA THR A 859 5.05 -18.66 19.19
C THR A 859 4.79 -17.39 19.95
N ALA A 860 5.82 -16.57 20.13
CA ALA A 860 5.65 -15.22 20.64
C ALA A 860 6.65 -14.27 19.97
N ASN A 861 6.21 -13.07 19.72
CA ASN A 861 7.11 -11.99 19.32
C ASN A 861 6.66 -10.66 19.91
N ALA A 862 7.64 -9.81 20.23
CA ALA A 862 7.45 -8.46 20.73
C ALA A 862 8.44 -7.54 20.01
N PHE A 863 7.98 -6.36 19.62
CA PHE A 863 8.80 -5.42 18.84
C PHE A 863 8.32 -3.98 18.98
N GLY A 864 9.23 -3.06 18.73
CA GLY A 864 8.93 -1.64 18.79
C GLY A 864 9.87 -0.83 17.90
N ASP A 865 9.35 0.27 17.39
CA ASP A 865 10.08 1.19 16.53
C ASP A 865 9.81 2.63 16.98
N GLN A 866 10.82 3.50 16.88
CA GLN A 866 10.72 4.90 17.28
C GLN A 866 11.53 5.80 16.34
N LEU A 867 10.89 6.90 15.91
CA LEU A 867 11.57 7.99 15.22
C LEU A 867 12.10 9.01 16.23
N LYS A 868 13.29 9.56 15.97
CA LYS A 868 13.98 10.53 16.81
C LYS A 868 14.51 11.70 15.98
N ASP A 869 14.77 12.83 16.64
CA ASP A 869 15.35 14.03 16.02
C ASP A 869 14.49 14.55 14.86
N VAL A 870 13.15 14.54 15.01
CA VAL A 870 12.22 15.05 14.03
C VAL A 870 12.20 16.57 14.09
N PRO A 871 12.52 17.29 12.99
CA PRO A 871 12.40 18.74 12.96
C PRO A 871 10.96 19.21 13.21
N ALA A 872 10.80 20.32 13.90
CA ALA A 872 9.48 20.91 14.13
C ALA A 872 8.79 21.24 12.79
N GLY A 873 7.52 20.85 12.67
CA GLY A 873 6.71 21.06 11.47
C GLY A 873 6.96 20.09 10.32
N LEU A 874 7.92 19.14 10.46
CA LEU A 874 8.11 18.06 9.50
C LEU A 874 7.05 16.98 9.71
N VAL A 875 6.28 16.71 8.68
CA VAL A 875 5.36 15.57 8.62
C VAL A 875 6.14 14.35 8.16
N THR A 876 6.17 13.31 8.98
CA THR A 876 7.04 12.15 8.77
C THR A 876 6.33 10.96 8.16
N PHE A 877 5.02 10.85 8.36
CA PHE A 877 4.22 9.65 8.04
C PHE A 877 4.75 8.39 8.74
N TYR A 878 5.42 8.55 9.89
CA TYR A 878 5.96 7.45 10.69
C TYR A 878 4.87 6.88 11.61
N ASN A 879 3.97 6.10 11.04
CA ASN A 879 2.76 5.63 11.68
C ASN A 879 2.97 4.24 12.29
N THR A 880 3.71 4.15 13.38
CA THR A 880 3.95 2.87 14.03
C THR A 880 3.70 2.96 15.53
N PRO A 881 3.10 1.92 16.15
CA PRO A 881 2.97 1.85 17.59
C PRO A 881 4.35 1.75 18.26
N LYS A 882 4.50 2.29 19.45
CA LYS A 882 5.75 2.19 20.20
C LYS A 882 6.06 0.77 20.62
N PHE A 883 5.04 -0.04 20.87
CA PHE A 883 5.16 -1.43 21.28
C PHE A 883 4.02 -2.28 20.75
N ARG A 884 4.34 -3.49 20.32
CA ARG A 884 3.41 -4.52 19.82
C ARG A 884 3.89 -5.90 20.22
N TYR A 885 2.94 -6.83 20.36
CA TYR A 885 3.29 -8.24 20.51
C TYR A 885 2.23 -9.16 19.91
N ASN A 886 2.67 -10.34 19.50
CA ASN A 886 1.83 -11.42 18.99
C ASN A 886 2.13 -12.69 19.80
N LEU A 887 1.09 -13.43 20.15
CA LEU A 887 1.16 -14.73 20.81
C LEU A 887 0.38 -15.74 19.99
N GLY A 888 0.97 -16.89 19.72
CA GLY A 888 0.34 -17.96 18.97
C GLY A 888 0.49 -19.30 19.67
N LEU A 889 -0.57 -20.09 19.70
CA LEU A 889 -0.58 -21.47 20.15
C LEU A 889 -1.32 -22.31 19.13
N GLY A 890 -0.68 -23.38 18.66
CA GLY A 890 -1.28 -24.26 17.68
C GLY A 890 -0.78 -25.70 17.79
N ASN A 891 -1.60 -26.59 17.31
CA ASN A 891 -1.24 -28.00 17.06
C ASN A 891 -2.02 -28.48 15.84
N SER A 892 -1.34 -29.02 14.85
CA SER A 892 -1.94 -29.46 13.60
C SER A 892 -2.53 -30.88 13.62
N ASP A 893 -2.28 -31.64 14.68
CA ASP A 893 -2.79 -33.01 14.88
C ASP A 893 -2.80 -33.37 16.38
N VAL A 894 -3.76 -32.82 17.13
CA VAL A 894 -3.94 -33.07 18.59
C VAL A 894 -4.35 -34.51 18.81
N TYR A 895 -5.33 -34.99 18.04
CA TYR A 895 -5.88 -36.33 18.10
C TYR A 895 -6.61 -36.63 16.79
N ASP A 896 -6.24 -37.71 16.12
CA ASP A 896 -6.88 -38.28 14.91
C ASP A 896 -7.32 -37.27 13.86
N GLY A 897 -6.41 -36.35 13.51
CA GLY A 897 -6.63 -35.34 12.47
C GLY A 897 -7.24 -34.04 12.95
N TRP A 898 -7.65 -33.92 14.21
CA TRP A 898 -8.07 -32.65 14.79
C TRP A 898 -6.88 -31.73 15.06
N GLY A 899 -6.99 -30.49 14.66
CA GLY A 899 -5.99 -29.45 14.92
C GLY A 899 -6.66 -28.15 15.34
N PHE A 900 -5.87 -27.25 15.92
CA PHE A 900 -6.32 -25.91 16.25
C PHE A 900 -5.17 -24.91 16.10
N ASN A 901 -5.53 -23.62 15.96
CA ASN A 901 -4.58 -22.51 16.02
C ASN A 901 -5.28 -21.29 16.61
N ILE A 902 -4.62 -20.63 17.55
CA ILE A 902 -5.10 -19.43 18.22
C ILE A 902 -3.97 -18.40 18.15
N ASN A 903 -4.27 -17.20 17.68
CA ASN A 903 -3.33 -16.07 17.63
C ASN A 903 -3.94 -14.85 18.31
N TYR A 904 -3.22 -14.27 19.25
CA TYR A 904 -3.56 -13.00 19.87
C TYR A 904 -2.55 -11.93 19.44
N ARG A 905 -3.01 -10.79 18.96
CA ARG A 905 -2.19 -9.63 18.59
C ARG A 905 -2.62 -8.44 19.41
N TRP A 906 -1.65 -7.68 19.90
CA TRP A 906 -1.89 -6.42 20.58
C TRP A 906 -0.92 -5.35 20.10
N GLN A 907 -1.42 -4.13 19.98
CA GLN A 907 -0.60 -2.95 19.69
C GLN A 907 -1.02 -1.76 20.54
N ASP A 908 -0.02 -0.92 20.86
CA ASP A 908 -0.21 0.38 21.50
C ASP A 908 -0.88 1.36 20.53
N LYS A 909 -1.36 2.49 21.04
CA LYS A 909 -1.94 3.57 20.28
C LYS A 909 -0.91 4.21 19.32
N ILE A 910 -1.42 4.80 18.25
CA ILE A 910 -0.62 5.50 17.24
C ILE A 910 -1.14 6.93 17.10
N ASN A 911 -0.23 7.91 17.08
CA ASN A 911 -0.55 9.24 16.56
C ASN A 911 -0.35 9.17 15.04
N TRP A 912 -1.45 9.00 14.32
CA TRP A 912 -1.42 8.81 12.87
C TRP A 912 -1.22 10.14 12.15
N GLU A 913 -0.34 10.14 11.15
CA GLU A 913 -0.12 11.22 10.19
C GLU A 913 -0.40 10.71 8.79
N GLY A 914 -1.29 11.36 8.05
CA GLY A 914 -1.62 11.00 6.68
C GLY A 914 -2.10 12.22 5.87
N THR A 915 -1.99 12.14 4.55
CA THR A 915 -2.49 13.20 3.66
C THR A 915 -4.02 13.32 3.70
N PHE A 916 -4.72 12.28 4.12
CA PHE A 916 -6.17 12.29 4.38
C PHE A 916 -6.50 13.06 5.67
N GLY A 917 -5.72 12.85 6.70
CA GLY A 917 -5.87 13.52 8.00
C GLY A 917 -4.98 12.89 9.05
N SER A 918 -4.94 13.50 10.24
CA SER A 918 -4.18 13.06 11.41
C SER A 918 -5.05 12.95 12.64
N GLY A 919 -4.70 12.01 13.51
CA GLY A 919 -5.39 11.77 14.77
C GLY A 919 -4.94 10.52 15.47
N GLU A 920 -5.40 10.33 16.71
CA GLU A 920 -5.08 9.12 17.48
C GLU A 920 -5.85 7.92 16.91
N VAL A 921 -5.13 6.84 16.69
CA VAL A 921 -5.65 5.48 16.51
C VAL A 921 -5.47 4.78 17.85
N PRO A 922 -6.55 4.39 18.55
CA PRO A 922 -6.47 3.79 19.87
C PRO A 922 -5.71 2.45 19.88
N ALA A 923 -5.16 2.08 21.03
CA ALA A 923 -4.62 0.74 21.28
C ALA A 923 -5.72 -0.32 21.13
N TYR A 924 -5.36 -1.48 20.55
CA TYR A 924 -6.31 -2.59 20.40
C TYR A 924 -5.62 -3.94 20.47
N GLY A 925 -6.43 -4.96 20.79
CA GLY A 925 -6.03 -6.36 20.67
C GLY A 925 -7.06 -7.15 19.88
N THR A 926 -6.61 -8.16 19.10
CA THR A 926 -7.45 -9.06 18.33
C THR A 926 -7.11 -10.50 18.64
N LEU A 927 -8.12 -11.35 18.68
CA LEU A 927 -7.99 -12.80 18.86
C LEU A 927 -8.50 -13.49 17.60
N ASP A 928 -7.63 -14.24 16.94
CA ASP A 928 -7.97 -15.07 15.80
C ASP A 928 -7.91 -16.54 16.23
N ALA A 929 -8.89 -17.35 15.86
CA ALA A 929 -8.98 -18.75 16.28
C ALA A 929 -9.47 -19.65 15.14
N MET A 930 -8.99 -20.90 15.13
CA MET A 930 -9.38 -21.89 14.14
C MET A 930 -9.34 -23.29 14.76
N ILE A 931 -10.30 -24.11 14.38
CA ILE A 931 -10.30 -25.56 14.57
C ILE A 931 -10.31 -26.21 13.18
N SER A 932 -9.52 -27.26 12.99
CA SER A 932 -9.45 -28.00 11.74
C SER A 932 -9.59 -29.50 11.96
N TYR A 933 -10.14 -30.18 10.95
CA TYR A 933 -10.24 -31.64 10.92
C TYR A 933 -9.75 -32.18 9.57
N LYS A 934 -8.76 -33.06 9.60
CA LYS A 934 -8.21 -33.74 8.42
C LYS A 934 -9.01 -34.99 8.07
N LEU A 935 -9.65 -35.00 6.92
CA LEU A 935 -10.34 -36.14 6.31
C LEU A 935 -9.35 -36.92 5.45
N LYS A 936 -8.47 -37.71 6.06
CA LYS A 936 -7.31 -38.36 5.42
C LYS A 936 -7.72 -39.25 4.25
N SER A 937 -8.84 -40.00 4.35
CA SER A 937 -9.33 -40.92 3.31
C SER A 937 -9.66 -40.25 1.97
N ILE A 938 -10.08 -38.99 2.03
CA ILE A 938 -10.48 -38.21 0.85
C ILE A 938 -9.53 -37.01 0.61
N LYS A 939 -8.34 -37.01 1.20
CA LYS A 939 -7.35 -35.92 1.08
C LYS A 939 -7.93 -34.51 1.33
N SER A 940 -8.87 -34.38 2.27
CA SER A 940 -9.59 -33.14 2.50
C SER A 940 -9.41 -32.59 3.92
N MET A 941 -9.64 -31.31 4.09
CA MET A 941 -9.60 -30.63 5.38
C MET A 941 -10.84 -29.77 5.55
N LEU A 942 -11.50 -29.88 6.70
CA LEU A 942 -12.54 -29.00 7.14
C LEU A 942 -11.96 -28.02 8.17
N LYS A 943 -12.31 -26.71 8.09
CA LYS A 943 -11.91 -25.70 9.06
C LYS A 943 -13.10 -24.87 9.50
N PHE A 944 -13.12 -24.51 10.78
CA PHE A 944 -13.98 -23.50 11.36
C PHE A 944 -13.06 -22.41 11.90
N GLY A 945 -13.12 -21.22 11.37
CA GLY A 945 -12.21 -20.14 11.72
C GLY A 945 -12.91 -18.81 11.94
N ALA A 946 -12.27 -17.97 12.73
CA ALA A 946 -12.68 -16.58 12.90
C ALA A 946 -11.45 -15.68 13.05
N THR A 947 -11.49 -14.54 12.40
CA THR A 947 -10.60 -13.42 12.69
C THR A 947 -11.33 -12.41 13.56
N ASN A 948 -10.61 -11.82 14.52
CA ASN A 948 -11.20 -10.97 15.53
C ASN A 948 -12.43 -11.66 16.16
N PHE A 949 -12.19 -12.86 16.73
CA PHE A 949 -13.22 -13.75 17.27
C PHE A 949 -14.15 -13.06 18.27
N THR A 950 -13.65 -12.08 19.01
CA THR A 950 -14.42 -11.31 20.00
C THR A 950 -15.29 -10.21 19.36
N ASN A 951 -15.23 -10.02 18.05
CA ASN A 951 -15.94 -8.96 17.30
C ASN A 951 -15.73 -7.54 17.87
N LYS A 952 -14.58 -7.28 18.50
CA LYS A 952 -14.27 -5.94 19.00
C LYS A 952 -13.81 -5.05 17.84
N TYR A 953 -14.58 -4.02 17.51
CA TYR A 953 -14.24 -3.08 16.45
C TYR A 953 -12.94 -2.34 16.76
N TYR A 954 -12.03 -2.28 15.76
CA TYR A 954 -10.76 -1.58 15.85
C TYR A 954 -10.41 -0.91 14.53
N ARG A 955 -9.56 0.10 14.57
CA ARG A 955 -8.98 0.77 13.39
C ARG A 955 -7.49 0.52 13.33
N THR A 956 -6.94 0.37 12.12
CA THR A 956 -5.50 0.25 11.87
C THR A 956 -4.87 1.57 11.47
N SER A 957 -5.68 2.56 11.06
CA SER A 957 -5.23 3.87 10.59
C SER A 957 -6.35 4.90 10.70
N PHE A 958 -5.99 6.17 10.69
CA PHE A 958 -6.95 7.27 10.71
C PHE A 958 -7.73 7.34 9.38
N GLY A 959 -9.04 7.57 9.43
CA GLY A 959 -9.94 7.66 8.27
C GLY A 959 -10.36 6.32 7.65
N ASN A 960 -9.74 5.21 8.06
CA ASN A 960 -10.17 3.87 7.65
C ASN A 960 -11.38 3.38 8.45
N PRO A 961 -12.17 2.42 7.93
CA PRO A 961 -13.29 1.84 8.67
C PRO A 961 -12.83 1.11 9.92
N GLN A 962 -13.75 0.89 10.84
CA GLN A 962 -13.56 -0.01 11.97
C GLN A 962 -13.78 -1.45 11.51
N VAL A 963 -12.81 -2.34 11.79
CA VAL A 963 -12.83 -3.74 11.38
C VAL A 963 -13.46 -4.58 12.48
N GLY A 964 -14.53 -5.25 12.20
CA GLY A 964 -15.20 -6.23 13.06
C GLY A 964 -14.74 -7.67 12.82
N GLY A 965 -15.44 -8.64 13.39
CA GLY A 965 -15.18 -10.06 13.23
C GLY A 965 -15.61 -10.62 11.87
N LEU A 966 -14.91 -11.65 11.40
CA LEU A 966 -15.26 -12.46 10.25
C LEU A 966 -15.20 -13.94 10.66
N TYR A 967 -16.31 -14.66 10.48
CA TYR A 967 -16.47 -16.07 10.88
C TYR A 967 -16.70 -16.90 9.62
N TYR A 968 -16.00 -18.03 9.48
CA TYR A 968 -16.06 -18.82 8.25
C TYR A 968 -15.93 -20.32 8.50
N VAL A 969 -16.49 -21.09 7.57
CA VAL A 969 -16.26 -22.52 7.39
C VAL A 969 -15.53 -22.71 6.08
N SER A 970 -14.53 -23.59 6.03
CA SER A 970 -13.77 -23.91 4.84
C SER A 970 -13.67 -25.40 4.64
N PHE A 971 -13.94 -25.85 3.41
CA PHE A 971 -13.63 -27.18 2.93
C PHE A 971 -12.55 -27.11 1.86
N GLY A 972 -11.46 -27.84 2.05
CA GLY A 972 -10.35 -27.90 1.09
C GLY A 972 -10.01 -29.34 0.71
N TYR A 973 -9.87 -29.59 -0.61
CA TYR A 973 -9.41 -30.84 -1.18
C TYR A 973 -7.96 -30.71 -1.65
N ASN A 974 -7.14 -31.70 -1.32
CA ASN A 974 -5.71 -31.79 -1.68
C ASN A 974 -4.93 -30.52 -1.30
N VAL A 975 -5.18 -30.04 -0.07
CA VAL A 975 -4.57 -28.82 0.48
C VAL A 975 -3.45 -29.11 1.48
N PHE A 976 -3.05 -30.38 1.64
CA PHE A 976 -2.01 -30.82 2.59
C PHE A 976 -0.61 -30.61 2.07
#